data_8e5306fd90eb7ed87644199f874e3b97
#
_entry.id   8e5306fd90eb7ed87644199f874e3b97
#
_cell.length_a   1.000
_cell.length_b   1.000
_cell.length_c   1.000
_cell.angle_alpha   90.00
_cell.angle_beta   90.00
_cell.angle_gamma   90.00
#
_symmetry.space_group_name_H-M   'P 1'
#
loop_
_entity.id
_entity.type
_entity.pdbx_description
1 polymer ?
#
loop_
_entity_poly.entity_id
_entity_poly.type
_entity_poly.pdbx_seq_one_letter_code
_entity_poly.pdbx_strand_id
1 'polypeptide(L)'
;MENPAILLRRLNPYCARAMEGAASLCLTRAHAEILPEHWLLKLLEQGEGDLTVLARRYEWDMDALWQNLLAWLDTLPRSVRSRPQLADSTQTLMREAWMRASLAGEERIRGVHLLMAMVDQPKLVRCDGLWPLLTLGQSQLQRLRPLLDTQSDERPEAQQDAELAQNGGEVQFVGRPVGAGIKEGELNSVLQSALDKYTLDVTARAREGSIDPVFGRDTEIRQMVDILSRRRKNNPILVGEPGVGKTALVEGLGLRIAEGNVPEPLKAVSLRTLDLGLLQAGAGVKGEFEQRLKNVIDAVQQSPTPVLLFIDEAHTIIGAGNQAGGADAANLLKPALARGELRTIAATTWSEYKQYFERDAALERRFQMVKVDEPDDDTACLMLRGLKSRYAEHHNVHITDDAVRAAVALSRRYLTGRQLPDKAIDLLDTASARVCMSLDTVPEQLTHIRAQITSLEMEKQALLEDIAVGNHADGERLAMIELEEVRLIVELDERETQYGQELSLTERLLESRQDISLQGETYELQQRLRDIQQSSPLLSVDVDVRTVANVIADWTGVPLSSLMKDEQTELLNLEGEIGKRVVGQSAALNAIAQRLWAAKTGLTAENGPQGVFLLVGPSGVGKTETALALADALYGGEKSLITLNLSEYQEPHTVSQLKGSPPGYVGYGLGGILTEAVRKRPYSVVLLDEVEKAHRDVMNLFYQVFDRGFMRDGEGREIDFRNTVILMTSNLGSDPIMQLLDDRPEATDVDLQELLRPILRDRFQPALLARFQTVIYRPLAETAMRTIVQMKLAQVSKRLSRHYGVATHIDESLYDGLTAACLLPDTGARNVDSLLNQQILPVLSQQLLSHMAEKRELSSLLLGWSEDNGVALEFSEAGGVAL
;
A
#
# COMPACT_ATOMS: atom_id res chain seq x y z
N MET A 1 -8.02 2.02 -56.79
CA MET A 1 -7.34 2.16 -55.50
C MET A 1 -8.39 2.61 -54.51
N GLU A 2 -8.82 1.74 -53.64
CA GLU A 2 -9.80 2.12 -52.61
C GLU A 2 -9.14 3.07 -51.60
N ASN A 3 -9.81 4.17 -51.29
CA ASN A 3 -9.34 5.21 -50.37
C ASN A 3 -9.23 4.60 -48.97
N PRO A 4 -8.09 4.70 -48.25
CA PRO A 4 -7.92 4.18 -46.90
C PRO A 4 -9.05 4.55 -45.92
N ALA A 5 -9.68 5.73 -46.13
CA ALA A 5 -10.82 6.19 -45.32
C ALA A 5 -12.08 5.30 -45.48
N ILE A 6 -12.23 4.63 -46.65
CA ILE A 6 -13.37 3.71 -46.88
C ILE A 6 -13.12 2.41 -46.13
N LEU A 7 -11.91 1.89 -46.10
CA LEU A 7 -11.52 0.68 -45.40
C LEU A 7 -11.64 0.86 -43.89
N LEU A 8 -11.25 2.02 -43.35
CA LEU A 8 -11.44 2.31 -41.91
C LEU A 8 -12.92 2.29 -41.48
N ARG A 9 -13.85 2.70 -42.32
CA ARG A 9 -15.28 2.62 -42.06
C ARG A 9 -15.85 1.19 -42.11
N ARG A 10 -15.11 0.25 -42.69
CA ARG A 10 -15.47 -1.17 -42.77
C ARG A 10 -14.98 -1.99 -41.59
N LEU A 11 -14.23 -1.39 -40.68
CA LEU A 11 -13.84 -2.07 -39.43
C LEU A 11 -15.08 -2.25 -38.52
N ASN A 12 -15.12 -3.37 -37.80
CA ASN A 12 -16.08 -3.51 -36.72
C ASN A 12 -15.72 -2.52 -35.56
N PRO A 13 -16.62 -2.22 -34.62
CA PRO A 13 -16.35 -1.27 -33.55
C PRO A 13 -15.14 -1.63 -32.68
N TYR A 14 -14.87 -2.94 -32.53
CA TYR A 14 -13.75 -3.47 -31.77
C TYR A 14 -12.41 -3.18 -32.47
N CYS A 15 -12.27 -3.55 -33.73
CA CYS A 15 -11.08 -3.29 -34.53
C CYS A 15 -10.84 -1.79 -34.78
N ALA A 16 -11.92 -0.99 -34.87
CA ALA A 16 -11.82 0.46 -35.04
C ALA A 16 -11.22 1.12 -33.78
N ARG A 17 -11.69 0.77 -32.58
CA ARG A 17 -11.11 1.24 -31.30
C ARG A 17 -9.65 0.85 -31.16
N ALA A 18 -9.29 -0.38 -31.53
CA ALA A 18 -7.91 -0.82 -31.51
C ALA A 18 -7.02 0.00 -32.46
N MET A 19 -7.53 0.39 -33.64
CA MET A 19 -6.83 1.24 -34.61
C MET A 19 -6.62 2.67 -34.07
N GLU A 20 -7.61 3.24 -33.40
CA GLU A 20 -7.48 4.54 -32.71
C GLU A 20 -6.44 4.48 -31.59
N GLY A 21 -6.46 3.41 -30.79
CA GLY A 21 -5.44 3.13 -29.78
C GLY A 21 -4.03 2.99 -30.39
N ALA A 22 -3.92 2.34 -31.55
CA ALA A 22 -2.67 2.20 -32.27
C ALA A 22 -2.14 3.55 -32.77
N ALA A 23 -3.00 4.41 -33.26
CA ALA A 23 -2.63 5.78 -33.66
C ALA A 23 -2.14 6.61 -32.45
N SER A 24 -2.81 6.51 -31.32
CA SER A 24 -2.40 7.15 -30.07
C SER A 24 -1.05 6.64 -29.56
N LEU A 25 -0.83 5.33 -29.61
CA LEU A 25 0.44 4.70 -29.22
C LEU A 25 1.59 5.17 -30.14
N CYS A 26 1.33 5.23 -31.43
CA CYS A 26 2.29 5.71 -32.43
C CYS A 26 2.71 7.17 -32.15
N LEU A 27 1.76 8.04 -31.79
CA LEU A 27 2.02 9.42 -31.40
C LEU A 27 2.85 9.49 -30.09
N THR A 28 2.47 8.73 -29.09
CA THR A 28 3.15 8.73 -27.77
C THR A 28 4.61 8.27 -27.90
N ARG A 29 4.87 7.30 -28.77
CA ARG A 29 6.23 6.77 -29.01
C ARG A 29 7.02 7.55 -30.08
N ALA A 30 6.41 8.58 -30.66
CA ALA A 30 6.97 9.40 -31.73
C ALA A 30 7.38 8.59 -32.99
N HIS A 31 6.58 7.58 -33.36
CA HIS A 31 6.78 6.82 -34.59
C HIS A 31 6.12 7.56 -35.81
N ALA A 32 6.70 7.46 -36.99
CA ALA A 32 6.23 8.14 -38.18
C ALA A 32 4.98 7.49 -38.80
N GLU A 33 4.85 6.17 -38.67
CA GLU A 33 3.84 5.38 -39.36
C GLU A 33 3.16 4.39 -38.40
N ILE A 34 1.85 4.16 -38.60
CA ILE A 34 1.08 3.16 -37.90
C ILE A 34 1.26 1.84 -38.63
N LEU A 35 2.03 0.94 -38.04
CA LEU A 35 2.32 -0.39 -38.54
C LEU A 35 1.28 -1.42 -38.03
N PRO A 36 1.12 -2.59 -38.66
CA PRO A 36 0.24 -3.66 -38.21
C PRO A 36 0.51 -4.06 -36.75
N GLU A 37 1.76 -4.03 -36.30
CA GLU A 37 2.18 -4.39 -34.96
C GLU A 37 1.60 -3.44 -33.88
N HIS A 38 1.47 -2.15 -34.17
CA HIS A 38 0.79 -1.22 -33.27
C HIS A 38 -0.69 -1.59 -33.09
N TRP A 39 -1.33 -2.00 -34.19
CA TRP A 39 -2.74 -2.39 -34.18
C TRP A 39 -2.96 -3.72 -33.45
N LEU A 40 -2.12 -4.72 -33.71
CA LEU A 40 -2.15 -6.00 -33.03
C LEU A 40 -1.95 -5.86 -31.53
N LEU A 41 -1.01 -5.04 -31.09
CA LEU A 41 -0.80 -4.76 -29.65
C LEU A 41 -2.09 -4.25 -29.03
N LYS A 42 -2.79 -3.33 -29.67
CA LYS A 42 -4.03 -2.76 -29.17
C LYS A 42 -5.21 -3.73 -29.24
N LEU A 43 -5.24 -4.63 -30.20
CA LEU A 43 -6.23 -5.72 -30.27
C LEU A 43 -6.06 -6.70 -29.10
N LEU A 44 -4.81 -7.03 -28.74
CA LEU A 44 -4.51 -7.89 -27.60
C LEU A 44 -4.82 -7.23 -26.26
N GLU A 45 -4.64 -5.91 -26.13
CA GLU A 45 -4.95 -5.15 -24.92
C GLU A 45 -6.46 -5.00 -24.64
N GLN A 46 -7.31 -5.05 -25.66
CA GLN A 46 -8.77 -4.84 -25.49
C GLN A 46 -9.48 -6.05 -24.84
N GLY A 47 -8.82 -7.20 -24.73
CA GLY A 47 -9.39 -8.38 -24.08
C GLY A 47 -10.27 -9.22 -24.99
N GLU A 48 -11.46 -9.56 -24.68
CA GLU A 48 -12.38 -10.61 -25.24
C GLU A 48 -12.65 -10.62 -26.77
N GLY A 49 -11.68 -10.20 -27.60
CA GLY A 49 -11.75 -10.24 -29.07
C GLY A 49 -11.39 -11.60 -29.67
N ASP A 50 -11.52 -11.71 -31.00
CA ASP A 50 -11.21 -12.94 -31.76
C ASP A 50 -9.82 -13.50 -31.45
N LEU A 51 -8.80 -12.62 -31.36
CA LEU A 51 -7.42 -13.02 -31.06
C LEU A 51 -7.26 -13.60 -29.66
N THR A 52 -7.94 -13.04 -28.67
CA THR A 52 -7.89 -13.51 -27.29
C THR A 52 -8.59 -14.84 -27.11
N VAL A 53 -9.72 -15.04 -27.79
CA VAL A 53 -10.44 -16.32 -27.78
C VAL A 53 -9.58 -17.42 -28.42
N LEU A 54 -8.91 -17.11 -29.53
CA LEU A 54 -7.96 -18.04 -30.16
C LEU A 54 -6.76 -18.33 -29.29
N ALA A 55 -6.19 -17.30 -28.66
CA ALA A 55 -5.05 -17.45 -27.74
C ALA A 55 -5.38 -18.40 -26.59
N ARG A 56 -6.56 -18.23 -25.97
CA ARG A 56 -7.06 -19.10 -24.90
C ARG A 56 -7.26 -20.56 -25.38
N ARG A 57 -7.72 -20.73 -26.62
CA ARG A 57 -7.96 -22.05 -27.21
C ARG A 57 -6.67 -22.83 -27.56
N TYR A 58 -5.65 -22.10 -27.98
CA TYR A 58 -4.36 -22.72 -28.40
C TYR A 58 -3.26 -22.53 -27.36
N GLU A 59 -3.62 -22.10 -26.16
CA GLU A 59 -2.72 -21.89 -25.02
C GLU A 59 -1.51 -21.01 -25.39
N TRP A 60 -1.73 -19.95 -26.19
CA TRP A 60 -0.67 -19.00 -26.53
C TRP A 60 -0.34 -18.16 -25.29
N ASP A 61 0.94 -17.97 -25.04
CA ASP A 61 1.41 -17.06 -24.00
C ASP A 61 1.18 -15.61 -24.44
N MET A 62 0.08 -15.03 -23.95
CA MET A 62 -0.36 -13.66 -24.27
C MET A 62 0.63 -12.63 -23.76
N ASP A 63 1.24 -12.86 -22.60
CA ASP A 63 2.21 -11.94 -22.01
C ASP A 63 3.50 -11.93 -22.83
N ALA A 64 3.96 -13.09 -23.28
CA ALA A 64 5.11 -13.18 -24.18
C ALA A 64 4.85 -12.50 -25.53
N LEU A 65 3.67 -12.69 -26.14
CA LEU A 65 3.28 -12.01 -27.38
C LEU A 65 3.27 -10.49 -27.21
N TRP A 66 2.71 -10.02 -26.11
CA TRP A 66 2.62 -8.59 -25.78
C TRP A 66 4.01 -7.98 -25.54
N GLN A 67 4.86 -8.65 -24.77
CA GLN A 67 6.23 -8.20 -24.50
C GLN A 67 7.09 -8.18 -25.79
N ASN A 68 6.96 -9.18 -26.64
CA ASN A 68 7.67 -9.24 -27.93
C ASN A 68 7.27 -8.08 -28.83
N LEU A 69 5.97 -7.77 -28.92
CA LEU A 69 5.47 -6.61 -29.67
C LEU A 69 6.02 -5.30 -29.12
N LEU A 70 6.01 -5.13 -27.80
CA LEU A 70 6.55 -3.93 -27.16
C LEU A 70 8.05 -3.77 -27.42
N ALA A 71 8.82 -4.83 -27.20
CA ALA A 71 10.26 -4.84 -27.42
C ALA A 71 10.60 -4.51 -28.90
N TRP A 72 9.85 -5.08 -29.83
CA TRP A 72 10.05 -4.80 -31.26
C TRP A 72 9.68 -3.36 -31.60
N LEU A 73 8.57 -2.81 -31.08
CA LEU A 73 8.18 -1.41 -31.28
C LEU A 73 9.22 -0.43 -30.73
N ASP A 74 9.92 -0.78 -29.64
CA ASP A 74 10.99 0.04 -29.07
C ASP A 74 12.24 0.12 -29.97
N THR A 75 12.41 -0.79 -30.91
CA THR A 75 13.51 -0.76 -31.91
C THR A 75 13.26 0.20 -33.09
N LEU A 76 12.02 0.68 -33.23
CA LEU A 76 11.66 1.54 -34.35
C LEU A 76 12.26 2.96 -34.20
N PRO A 77 12.67 3.58 -35.32
CA PRO A 77 13.23 4.93 -35.31
C PRO A 77 12.17 5.96 -34.88
N ARG A 78 12.53 6.83 -33.96
CA ARG A 78 11.69 7.95 -33.53
C ARG A 78 11.76 9.10 -34.54
N SER A 79 10.61 9.66 -34.87
CA SER A 79 10.49 10.77 -35.89
C SER A 79 9.63 11.90 -35.33
N VAL A 80 10.05 13.14 -35.53
CA VAL A 80 9.34 14.35 -35.07
C VAL A 80 8.24 14.77 -36.05
N ARG A 81 7.34 13.89 -36.45
CA ARG A 81 6.17 14.25 -37.25
C ARG A 81 4.94 14.49 -36.35
N SER A 82 4.21 15.53 -36.65
CA SER A 82 3.04 15.98 -35.90
C SER A 82 1.79 15.10 -36.05
N ARG A 83 1.74 14.22 -37.07
CA ARG A 83 0.65 13.26 -37.30
C ARG A 83 1.20 11.98 -37.93
N PRO A 84 0.97 10.79 -37.32
CA PRO A 84 1.36 9.52 -37.90
C PRO A 84 0.50 9.21 -39.13
N GLN A 85 1.10 8.59 -40.12
CA GLN A 85 0.41 8.11 -41.33
C GLN A 85 0.20 6.59 -41.23
N LEU A 86 -0.82 6.07 -41.94
CA LEU A 86 -0.99 4.61 -42.06
C LEU A 86 0.11 4.07 -42.99
N ALA A 87 0.87 3.10 -42.49
CA ALA A 87 1.89 2.40 -43.28
C ALA A 87 1.26 1.65 -44.46
N ASP A 88 1.99 1.48 -45.52
CA ASP A 88 1.52 0.71 -46.69
C ASP A 88 1.19 -0.76 -46.33
N SER A 89 1.94 -1.34 -45.39
CA SER A 89 1.67 -2.68 -44.83
C SER A 89 0.30 -2.72 -44.11
N THR A 90 -0.04 -1.71 -43.36
CA THR A 90 -1.34 -1.62 -42.66
C THR A 90 -2.50 -1.43 -43.63
N GLN A 91 -2.30 -0.58 -44.66
CA GLN A 91 -3.31 -0.41 -45.69
C GLN A 91 -3.53 -1.69 -46.51
N THR A 92 -2.44 -2.42 -46.81
CA THR A 92 -2.53 -3.71 -47.52
C THR A 92 -3.22 -4.76 -46.64
N LEU A 93 -2.89 -4.82 -45.33
CA LEU A 93 -3.54 -5.73 -44.37
C LEU A 93 -5.05 -5.47 -44.32
N MET A 94 -5.49 -4.21 -44.23
CA MET A 94 -6.91 -3.88 -44.21
C MET A 94 -7.61 -4.28 -45.51
N ARG A 95 -6.98 -4.12 -46.66
CA ARG A 95 -7.52 -4.49 -47.97
C ARG A 95 -7.70 -6.01 -48.09
N GLU A 96 -6.67 -6.76 -47.72
CA GLU A 96 -6.73 -8.22 -47.73
C GLU A 96 -7.76 -8.74 -46.72
N ALA A 97 -7.82 -8.18 -45.51
CA ALA A 97 -8.82 -8.54 -44.51
C ALA A 97 -10.25 -8.21 -44.97
N TRP A 98 -10.46 -7.09 -45.68
CA TRP A 98 -11.75 -6.76 -46.29
C TRP A 98 -12.15 -7.75 -47.38
N MET A 99 -11.22 -8.15 -48.21
CA MET A 99 -11.50 -9.16 -49.25
C MET A 99 -12.01 -10.47 -48.60
N ARG A 100 -11.42 -10.90 -47.46
CA ARG A 100 -11.84 -12.09 -46.73
C ARG A 100 -13.17 -11.93 -46.03
N ALA A 101 -13.42 -10.77 -45.42
CA ALA A 101 -14.72 -10.47 -44.81
C ALA A 101 -15.84 -10.50 -45.87
N SER A 102 -15.58 -9.89 -47.05
CA SER A 102 -16.51 -9.90 -48.18
C SER A 102 -16.79 -11.27 -48.73
N LEU A 103 -15.74 -12.10 -48.90
CA LEU A 103 -15.90 -13.49 -49.34
C LEU A 103 -16.66 -14.35 -48.33
N ALA A 104 -16.59 -13.98 -47.05
CA ALA A 104 -17.30 -14.62 -45.97
C ALA A 104 -18.73 -14.12 -45.77
N GLY A 105 -19.18 -13.14 -46.60
CA GLY A 105 -20.48 -12.52 -46.49
C GLY A 105 -20.67 -11.55 -45.33
N GLU A 106 -19.58 -11.10 -44.69
CA GLU A 106 -19.62 -10.14 -43.59
C GLU A 106 -19.43 -8.70 -44.09
N GLU A 107 -20.17 -7.78 -43.50
CA GLU A 107 -20.14 -6.37 -43.88
C GLU A 107 -19.02 -5.59 -43.20
N ARG A 108 -18.36 -6.18 -42.22
CA ARG A 108 -17.30 -5.53 -41.43
C ARG A 108 -16.09 -6.44 -41.22
N ILE A 109 -14.92 -5.82 -41.10
CA ILE A 109 -13.65 -6.49 -40.82
C ILE A 109 -13.57 -6.78 -39.32
N ARG A 110 -13.26 -8.02 -38.94
CA ARG A 110 -13.03 -8.52 -37.59
C ARG A 110 -11.55 -8.93 -37.42
N GLY A 111 -11.18 -9.20 -36.16
CA GLY A 111 -9.83 -9.72 -35.79
C GLY A 111 -9.48 -11.00 -36.53
N VAL A 112 -10.41 -11.93 -36.72
CA VAL A 112 -10.17 -13.18 -37.48
C VAL A 112 -9.82 -12.90 -38.96
N HIS A 113 -10.39 -11.89 -39.60
CA HIS A 113 -10.07 -11.53 -41.00
C HIS A 113 -8.69 -10.93 -41.10
N LEU A 114 -8.26 -10.13 -40.12
CA LEU A 114 -6.88 -9.64 -40.03
C LEU A 114 -5.90 -10.78 -39.87
N LEU A 115 -6.19 -11.74 -39.03
CA LEU A 115 -5.35 -12.92 -38.83
C LEU A 115 -5.26 -13.78 -40.11
N MET A 116 -6.38 -14.02 -40.79
CA MET A 116 -6.41 -14.73 -42.08
C MET A 116 -5.55 -14.02 -43.13
N ALA A 117 -5.60 -12.68 -43.17
CA ALA A 117 -4.80 -11.92 -44.11
C ALA A 117 -3.29 -11.99 -43.78
N MET A 118 -2.94 -11.99 -42.49
CA MET A 118 -1.54 -12.15 -42.05
C MET A 118 -0.99 -13.55 -42.33
N VAL A 119 -1.78 -14.59 -42.13
CA VAL A 119 -1.40 -15.99 -42.43
C VAL A 119 -1.10 -16.18 -43.92
N ASP A 120 -1.84 -15.52 -44.80
CA ASP A 120 -1.60 -15.56 -46.24
C ASP A 120 -0.37 -14.78 -46.69
N GLN A 121 -0.18 -13.65 -46.05
CA GLN A 121 0.91 -12.74 -46.38
C GLN A 121 1.73 -12.42 -45.12
N PRO A 122 2.55 -13.38 -44.62
CA PRO A 122 3.33 -13.20 -43.42
C PRO A 122 4.28 -12.00 -43.45
N LYS A 123 4.64 -11.52 -44.63
CA LYS A 123 5.50 -10.36 -44.81
C LYS A 123 4.88 -9.03 -44.40
N LEU A 124 3.56 -8.97 -44.15
CA LEU A 124 2.86 -7.79 -43.64
C LEU A 124 3.22 -7.47 -42.21
N VAL A 125 3.65 -8.46 -41.45
CA VAL A 125 4.10 -8.32 -40.06
C VAL A 125 5.59 -8.58 -39.98
N ARG A 126 6.33 -7.71 -39.30
CA ARG A 126 7.80 -7.74 -39.20
C ARG A 126 8.34 -8.23 -37.88
N CYS A 127 7.48 -8.38 -36.88
CA CYS A 127 7.86 -8.87 -35.56
C CYS A 127 7.91 -10.39 -35.55
N ASP A 128 9.10 -10.97 -35.44
CA ASP A 128 9.30 -12.44 -35.38
C ASP A 128 8.62 -13.08 -34.15
N GLY A 129 8.40 -12.34 -33.09
CA GLY A 129 7.73 -12.82 -31.89
C GLY A 129 6.23 -13.11 -32.07
N LEU A 130 5.64 -12.77 -33.22
CA LEU A 130 4.24 -13.04 -33.57
C LEU A 130 4.03 -14.36 -34.31
N TRP A 131 5.08 -15.15 -34.49
CA TRP A 131 4.99 -16.42 -35.18
C TRP A 131 3.90 -17.37 -34.67
N PRO A 132 3.56 -17.45 -33.36
CA PRO A 132 2.46 -18.30 -32.91
C PRO A 132 1.12 -17.96 -33.56
N LEU A 133 0.84 -16.71 -33.85
CA LEU A 133 -0.37 -16.26 -34.55
C LEU A 133 -0.43 -16.77 -36.01
N LEU A 134 0.71 -16.96 -36.63
CA LEU A 134 0.84 -17.38 -38.04
C LEU A 134 0.87 -18.91 -38.24
N THR A 135 0.83 -19.70 -37.16
CA THR A 135 0.81 -21.16 -37.19
C THR A 135 -0.53 -21.75 -37.62
N LEU A 136 -1.61 -20.97 -37.47
CA LEU A 136 -2.95 -21.43 -37.82
C LEU A 136 -3.18 -21.36 -39.32
N GLY A 137 -3.63 -22.44 -39.90
CA GLY A 137 -4.01 -22.48 -41.30
C GLY A 137 -5.39 -21.86 -41.57
N GLN A 138 -5.62 -21.31 -42.76
CA GLN A 138 -6.88 -20.70 -43.17
C GLN A 138 -8.10 -21.60 -42.93
N SER A 139 -7.99 -22.87 -43.28
CA SER A 139 -9.04 -23.88 -43.12
C SER A 139 -9.39 -24.10 -41.62
N GLN A 140 -8.41 -23.95 -40.74
CA GLN A 140 -8.64 -24.02 -39.29
C GLN A 140 -9.37 -22.79 -38.79
N LEU A 141 -8.96 -21.60 -39.21
CA LEU A 141 -9.62 -20.35 -38.83
C LEU A 141 -11.07 -20.30 -39.31
N GLN A 142 -11.35 -20.82 -40.52
CA GLN A 142 -12.72 -20.92 -41.03
C GLN A 142 -13.59 -21.87 -40.21
N ARG A 143 -13.05 -23.00 -39.74
CA ARG A 143 -13.78 -23.97 -38.87
C ARG A 143 -14.02 -23.41 -37.47
N LEU A 144 -13.22 -22.49 -37.01
CA LEU A 144 -13.36 -21.87 -35.67
C LEU A 144 -14.34 -20.71 -35.65
N ARG A 145 -14.84 -20.25 -36.80
CA ARG A 145 -15.82 -19.14 -36.86
C ARG A 145 -17.03 -19.33 -35.95
N PRO A 146 -17.71 -20.49 -35.93
CA PRO A 146 -18.85 -20.67 -35.04
C PRO A 146 -18.50 -20.49 -33.55
N LEU A 147 -17.30 -20.85 -33.14
CA LEU A 147 -16.78 -20.64 -31.79
C LEU A 147 -16.54 -19.14 -31.52
N LEU A 148 -15.94 -18.43 -32.48
CA LEU A 148 -15.69 -17.00 -32.38
C LEU A 148 -17.00 -16.21 -32.35
N ASP A 149 -18.02 -16.65 -33.08
CA ASP A 149 -19.35 -16.03 -33.09
C ASP A 149 -20.10 -16.21 -31.76
N THR A 150 -19.71 -17.20 -30.95
CA THR A 150 -20.33 -17.42 -29.63
C THR A 150 -19.55 -16.82 -28.45
N GLN A 151 -18.22 -16.72 -28.56
CA GLN A 151 -17.34 -16.37 -27.44
C GLN A 151 -16.62 -15.02 -27.58
N SER A 152 -16.65 -14.40 -28.78
CA SER A 152 -15.93 -13.15 -29.02
C SER A 152 -16.87 -11.94 -29.01
N ASP A 153 -16.36 -10.82 -28.48
CA ASP A 153 -17.05 -9.51 -28.54
C ASP A 153 -17.08 -8.93 -29.98
N GLU A 154 -16.38 -9.56 -30.92
CA GLU A 154 -16.34 -9.16 -32.32
C GLU A 154 -17.44 -9.79 -33.20
N ARG A 155 -18.40 -10.48 -32.59
CA ARG A 155 -19.52 -11.15 -33.29
C ARG A 155 -20.38 -10.18 -34.13
N PRO A 156 -20.97 -10.64 -35.25
CA PRO A 156 -21.82 -9.78 -36.08
C PRO A 156 -23.07 -9.28 -35.34
N GLU A 157 -23.43 -8.01 -35.56
CA GLU A 157 -24.60 -7.35 -34.92
C GLU A 157 -25.93 -8.11 -35.09
N ALA A 158 -26.09 -8.81 -36.22
CA ALA A 158 -27.30 -9.61 -36.50
C ALA A 158 -27.50 -10.80 -35.55
N GLN A 159 -26.47 -11.28 -34.86
CA GLN A 159 -26.58 -12.35 -33.86
C GLN A 159 -26.82 -11.80 -32.45
N GLN A 160 -26.38 -10.59 -32.16
CA GLN A 160 -26.69 -9.92 -30.89
C GLN A 160 -28.17 -9.61 -30.76
N ASP A 161 -28.82 -9.21 -31.88
CA ASP A 161 -30.26 -8.95 -31.92
C ASP A 161 -31.11 -10.24 -31.84
N ALA A 162 -30.59 -11.39 -32.30
CA ALA A 162 -31.31 -12.68 -32.25
C ALA A 162 -31.32 -13.30 -30.82
N GLU A 163 -30.29 -13.11 -30.00
CA GLU A 163 -30.27 -13.56 -28.60
C GLU A 163 -31.13 -12.66 -27.69
N LEU A 164 -31.19 -11.37 -27.96
CA LEU A 164 -32.09 -10.45 -27.28
C LEU A 164 -33.58 -10.72 -27.61
N ALA A 165 -33.86 -11.19 -28.81
CA ALA A 165 -35.22 -11.57 -29.23
C ALA A 165 -35.70 -12.90 -28.62
N GLN A 166 -34.83 -13.80 -28.18
CA GLN A 166 -35.21 -15.05 -27.50
C GLN A 166 -35.51 -14.88 -26.01
N ASN A 167 -35.12 -13.76 -25.41
CA ASN A 167 -35.35 -13.46 -23.99
C ASN A 167 -36.52 -12.48 -23.74
N GLY A 168 -37.51 -12.48 -24.60
CA GLY A 168 -38.87 -12.00 -24.36
C GLY A 168 -39.07 -10.49 -24.36
N GLY A 169 -39.68 -9.97 -25.40
CA GLY A 169 -40.33 -8.67 -25.42
C GLY A 169 -40.14 -7.89 -26.73
N GLU A 170 -41.07 -8.02 -27.66
CA GLU A 170 -41.13 -7.25 -28.91
C GLU A 170 -40.98 -5.74 -28.66
N VAL A 171 -39.95 -5.11 -29.24
CA VAL A 171 -40.03 -3.69 -29.59
C VAL A 171 -39.57 -3.51 -31.03
N GLN A 172 -40.54 -3.27 -31.91
CA GLN A 172 -40.33 -2.92 -33.31
C GLN A 172 -39.70 -1.52 -33.41
N PHE A 173 -38.50 -1.42 -33.90
CA PHE A 173 -37.95 -0.17 -34.39
C PHE A 173 -38.36 0.05 -35.86
N VAL A 174 -39.35 0.89 -36.09
CA VAL A 174 -39.63 1.46 -37.39
C VAL A 174 -38.94 2.84 -37.46
N GLY A 175 -37.99 2.98 -38.35
CA GLY A 175 -37.36 4.24 -38.65
C GLY A 175 -38.39 5.27 -39.13
N ARG A 176 -38.45 6.45 -38.49
CA ARG A 176 -39.17 7.62 -38.93
C ARG A 176 -38.31 8.87 -38.99
N PRO A 177 -38.55 9.74 -39.96
CA PRO A 177 -37.75 10.94 -40.16
C PRO A 177 -38.04 12.00 -39.09
N VAL A 178 -37.05 12.82 -38.85
CA VAL A 178 -37.06 13.97 -37.93
C VAL A 178 -38.21 14.94 -38.33
N GLY A 179 -39.16 15.11 -37.40
CA GLY A 179 -40.18 16.17 -37.56
C GLY A 179 -41.59 15.77 -37.19
N ALA A 180 -41.85 15.28 -35.95
CA ALA A 180 -43.19 15.31 -35.39
C ALA A 180 -43.05 15.23 -33.86
N GLY A 181 -43.73 16.12 -33.14
CA GLY A 181 -43.69 16.30 -31.70
C GLY A 181 -44.00 15.00 -30.94
N ILE A 182 -43.04 14.63 -30.08
CA ILE A 182 -43.15 13.55 -29.12
C ILE A 182 -44.25 13.95 -28.11
N LYS A 183 -45.18 13.07 -27.84
CA LYS A 183 -46.20 13.28 -26.81
C LYS A 183 -45.54 13.27 -25.43
N GLU A 184 -45.95 14.18 -24.55
CA GLU A 184 -45.39 14.38 -23.20
C GLU A 184 -45.25 13.05 -22.39
N GLY A 185 -46.08 12.07 -22.62
CA GLY A 185 -46.02 10.77 -21.95
C GLY A 185 -44.87 9.86 -22.37
N GLU A 186 -44.40 9.90 -23.61
CA GLU A 186 -43.26 9.12 -24.12
C GLU A 186 -41.91 9.74 -23.72
N LEU A 187 -41.86 11.06 -23.64
CA LEU A 187 -40.66 11.78 -23.17
C LEU A 187 -40.38 11.47 -21.70
N ASN A 188 -41.43 11.44 -20.86
CA ASN A 188 -41.31 11.10 -19.45
C ASN A 188 -40.84 9.66 -19.21
N SER A 189 -41.24 8.70 -20.04
CA SER A 189 -40.74 7.31 -19.88
C SER A 189 -39.26 7.14 -20.25
N VAL A 190 -38.81 7.82 -21.30
CA VAL A 190 -37.39 7.82 -21.72
C VAL A 190 -36.48 8.53 -20.70
N LEU A 191 -36.94 9.63 -20.12
CA LEU A 191 -36.20 10.38 -19.11
C LEU A 191 -36.14 9.62 -17.77
N GLN A 192 -37.26 8.96 -17.38
CA GLN A 192 -37.28 8.12 -16.19
C GLN A 192 -36.31 6.93 -16.36
N SER A 193 -36.28 6.32 -17.54
CA SER A 193 -35.34 5.24 -17.86
C SER A 193 -33.85 5.68 -17.82
N ALA A 194 -33.54 6.95 -18.14
CA ALA A 194 -32.20 7.49 -18.04
C ALA A 194 -31.75 7.65 -16.57
N LEU A 195 -32.64 8.09 -15.67
CA LEU A 195 -32.37 8.14 -14.24
C LEU A 195 -32.08 6.75 -13.67
N ASP A 196 -32.92 5.78 -13.97
CA ASP A 196 -32.80 4.42 -13.43
C ASP A 196 -31.55 3.69 -14.00
N LYS A 197 -31.14 4.06 -15.21
CA LYS A 197 -29.95 3.45 -15.85
C LYS A 197 -28.62 4.00 -15.36
N TYR A 198 -28.53 5.30 -15.03
CA TYR A 198 -27.29 5.98 -14.72
C TYR A 198 -27.21 6.49 -13.27
N THR A 199 -28.23 6.24 -12.46
CA THR A 199 -28.23 6.62 -11.06
C THR A 199 -28.74 5.49 -10.17
N LEU A 200 -28.21 5.43 -8.94
CA LEU A 200 -28.64 4.51 -7.89
C LEU A 200 -29.49 5.26 -6.87
N ASP A 201 -30.71 4.80 -6.60
CA ASP A 201 -31.61 5.44 -5.63
C ASP A 201 -31.24 5.02 -4.20
N VAL A 202 -30.55 5.94 -3.48
CA VAL A 202 -30.12 5.73 -2.09
C VAL A 202 -31.32 5.71 -1.15
N THR A 203 -32.35 6.57 -1.39
CA THR A 203 -33.54 6.63 -0.54
C THR A 203 -34.43 5.39 -0.67
N ALA A 204 -34.49 4.77 -1.85
CA ALA A 204 -35.17 3.50 -2.03
C ALA A 204 -34.45 2.37 -1.26
N ARG A 205 -33.13 2.25 -1.40
CA ARG A 205 -32.31 1.31 -0.67
C ARG A 205 -32.39 1.50 0.84
N ALA A 206 -32.45 2.77 1.32
CA ALA A 206 -32.64 3.06 2.73
C ALA A 206 -33.97 2.52 3.26
N ARG A 207 -35.06 2.65 2.48
CA ARG A 207 -36.38 2.13 2.86
C ARG A 207 -36.45 0.60 2.84
N GLU A 208 -35.68 -0.04 1.98
CA GLU A 208 -35.50 -1.50 1.91
C GLU A 208 -34.62 -2.07 3.02
N GLY A 209 -33.97 -1.22 3.82
CA GLY A 209 -33.05 -1.64 4.89
C GLY A 209 -31.72 -2.20 4.37
N SER A 210 -31.38 -1.94 3.10
CA SER A 210 -30.14 -2.43 2.47
C SER A 210 -28.92 -1.53 2.68
N ILE A 211 -29.08 -0.40 3.40
CA ILE A 211 -28.00 0.53 3.75
C ILE A 211 -27.56 0.29 5.19
N ASP A 212 -26.26 0.37 5.40
CA ASP A 212 -25.66 0.26 6.71
C ASP A 212 -25.98 1.47 7.61
N PRO A 213 -26.26 1.27 8.90
CA PRO A 213 -26.46 2.37 9.81
C PRO A 213 -25.18 3.20 9.96
N VAL A 214 -25.31 4.52 9.86
CA VAL A 214 -24.18 5.45 9.95
C VAL A 214 -24.15 6.10 11.34
N PHE A 215 -23.06 5.90 12.05
CA PHE A 215 -22.83 6.40 13.40
C PHE A 215 -21.71 7.43 13.42
N GLY A 216 -21.72 8.32 14.43
CA GLY A 216 -20.62 9.24 14.70
C GLY A 216 -20.40 10.35 13.68
N ARG A 217 -21.38 10.61 12.80
CA ARG A 217 -21.33 11.68 11.76
C ARG A 217 -22.52 12.63 11.82
N ASP A 218 -23.14 12.74 12.96
CA ASP A 218 -24.36 13.56 13.14
C ASP A 218 -24.13 15.03 12.85
N THR A 219 -22.95 15.54 13.17
CA THR A 219 -22.58 16.95 12.98
C THR A 219 -22.48 17.28 11.51
N GLU A 220 -21.79 16.46 10.72
CA GLU A 220 -21.59 16.66 9.29
C GLU A 220 -22.91 16.46 8.52
N ILE A 221 -23.72 15.46 8.89
CA ILE A 221 -25.04 15.27 8.29
C ILE A 221 -25.95 16.47 8.60
N ARG A 222 -25.92 17.02 9.83
CA ARG A 222 -26.67 18.23 10.19
C ARG A 222 -26.19 19.42 9.37
N GLN A 223 -24.89 19.61 9.20
CA GLN A 223 -24.34 20.68 8.35
C GLN A 223 -24.80 20.53 6.89
N MET A 224 -24.85 19.31 6.35
CA MET A 224 -25.40 19.08 5.00
C MET A 224 -26.87 19.47 4.90
N VAL A 225 -27.68 19.09 5.88
CA VAL A 225 -29.12 19.44 5.93
C VAL A 225 -29.29 20.96 6.01
N ASP A 226 -28.50 21.65 6.85
CA ASP A 226 -28.50 23.10 6.97
C ASP A 226 -28.14 23.78 5.64
N ILE A 227 -27.13 23.29 4.93
CA ILE A 227 -26.71 23.82 3.64
C ILE A 227 -27.80 23.60 2.59
N LEU A 228 -28.35 22.39 2.49
CA LEU A 228 -29.43 22.06 1.56
C LEU A 228 -30.72 22.89 1.77
N SER A 229 -30.95 23.37 2.99
CA SER A 229 -32.06 24.22 3.36
C SER A 229 -31.88 25.70 3.01
N ARG A 230 -30.68 26.11 2.59
CA ARG A 230 -30.38 27.52 2.24
C ARG A 230 -30.95 27.92 0.89
N ARG A 231 -31.17 29.19 0.70
CA ARG A 231 -31.61 29.77 -0.59
C ARG A 231 -30.45 29.92 -1.59
N ARG A 232 -29.23 30.12 -1.12
CA ARG A 232 -28.01 30.28 -1.93
C ARG A 232 -26.89 29.47 -1.31
N LYS A 233 -25.88 29.05 -2.12
CA LYS A 233 -24.82 28.13 -1.70
C LYS A 233 -25.41 26.88 -1.01
N ASN A 234 -26.42 26.30 -1.66
CA ASN A 234 -27.24 25.21 -1.12
C ASN A 234 -26.78 23.82 -1.59
N ASN A 235 -25.63 23.72 -2.24
CA ASN A 235 -25.03 22.47 -2.62
C ASN A 235 -23.84 22.18 -1.68
N PRO A 236 -23.91 21.17 -0.80
CA PRO A 236 -22.76 20.78 0.00
C PRO A 236 -21.71 20.10 -0.86
N ILE A 237 -20.44 20.37 -0.58
CA ILE A 237 -19.31 19.60 -1.10
C ILE A 237 -18.55 19.00 0.08
N LEU A 238 -18.50 17.67 0.11
CA LEU A 238 -17.79 16.90 1.11
C LEU A 238 -16.32 16.84 0.74
N VAL A 239 -15.48 17.42 1.58
CA VAL A 239 -14.03 17.46 1.34
C VAL A 239 -13.30 16.70 2.43
N GLY A 240 -12.57 15.67 2.05
CA GLY A 240 -11.83 14.81 2.98
C GLY A 240 -10.97 13.79 2.24
N GLU A 241 -10.02 13.21 2.94
CA GLU A 241 -9.15 12.18 2.37
C GLU A 241 -9.94 10.91 1.98
N PRO A 242 -9.41 10.06 1.10
CA PRO A 242 -10.03 8.76 0.78
C PRO A 242 -10.18 7.89 2.04
N GLY A 243 -11.30 7.18 2.18
CA GLY A 243 -11.54 6.28 3.30
C GLY A 243 -12.11 6.92 4.57
N VAL A 244 -12.33 8.25 4.62
CA VAL A 244 -12.95 8.91 5.80
C VAL A 244 -14.47 8.72 5.88
N GLY A 245 -15.09 8.07 4.90
CA GLY A 245 -16.53 7.77 4.91
C GLY A 245 -17.40 8.86 4.30
N LYS A 246 -16.95 9.58 3.26
CA LYS A 246 -17.76 10.59 2.54
C LYS A 246 -19.04 10.01 1.95
N THR A 247 -18.97 8.85 1.31
CA THR A 247 -20.12 8.16 0.74
C THR A 247 -21.09 7.70 1.81
N ALA A 248 -20.58 7.18 2.95
CA ALA A 248 -21.40 6.79 4.09
C ALA A 248 -22.20 7.98 4.68
N LEU A 249 -21.63 9.20 4.68
CA LEU A 249 -22.35 10.42 5.09
C LEU A 249 -23.60 10.67 4.24
N VAL A 250 -23.50 10.42 2.94
CA VAL A 250 -24.64 10.60 2.01
C VAL A 250 -25.67 9.49 2.21
N GLU A 251 -25.23 8.26 2.46
CA GLU A 251 -26.09 7.14 2.84
C GLU A 251 -26.82 7.43 4.17
N GLY A 252 -26.10 7.98 5.16
CA GLY A 252 -26.68 8.43 6.43
C GLY A 252 -27.73 9.52 6.25
N LEU A 253 -27.53 10.46 5.32
CA LEU A 253 -28.56 11.42 4.94
C LEU A 253 -29.77 10.72 4.30
N GLY A 254 -29.55 9.73 3.43
CA GLY A 254 -30.58 8.90 2.82
C GLY A 254 -31.43 8.17 3.86
N LEU A 255 -30.80 7.60 4.90
CA LEU A 255 -31.51 6.97 6.02
C LEU A 255 -32.37 7.97 6.78
N ARG A 256 -31.87 9.17 7.10
CA ARG A 256 -32.67 10.22 7.76
C ARG A 256 -33.84 10.72 6.91
N ILE A 257 -33.69 10.79 5.58
CA ILE A 257 -34.78 11.14 4.67
C ILE A 257 -35.83 10.02 4.69
N ALA A 258 -35.41 8.75 4.64
CA ALA A 258 -36.33 7.60 4.66
C ALA A 258 -37.11 7.50 5.98
N GLU A 259 -36.47 7.83 7.11
CA GLU A 259 -37.08 7.88 8.44
C GLU A 259 -37.93 9.14 8.67
N GLY A 260 -37.84 10.14 7.80
CA GLY A 260 -38.52 11.42 7.97
C GLY A 260 -37.88 12.39 8.95
N ASN A 261 -36.66 12.09 9.41
CA ASN A 261 -35.87 12.88 10.38
C ASN A 261 -35.11 14.06 9.72
N VAL A 262 -35.79 14.74 8.80
CA VAL A 262 -35.27 15.90 8.05
C VAL A 262 -36.34 16.99 7.96
N PRO A 263 -35.97 18.26 7.68
CA PRO A 263 -36.95 19.33 7.46
C PRO A 263 -37.91 18.99 6.33
N GLU A 264 -39.15 19.55 6.43
CA GLU A 264 -40.23 19.29 5.48
C GLU A 264 -39.85 19.35 3.99
N PRO A 265 -39.02 20.32 3.52
CA PRO A 265 -38.63 20.39 2.11
C PRO A 265 -37.78 19.22 1.63
N LEU A 266 -37.14 18.47 2.55
CA LEU A 266 -36.28 17.34 2.24
C LEU A 266 -36.99 15.96 2.38
N LYS A 267 -38.16 15.90 3.02
CA LYS A 267 -38.87 14.63 3.25
C LYS A 267 -39.35 13.94 1.94
N ALA A 268 -39.69 14.71 0.93
CA ALA A 268 -40.17 14.21 -0.35
C ALA A 268 -39.03 14.05 -1.39
N VAL A 269 -37.79 14.25 -1.00
CA VAL A 269 -36.61 14.21 -1.91
C VAL A 269 -36.17 12.77 -2.15
N SER A 270 -35.93 12.41 -3.42
CA SER A 270 -35.23 11.19 -3.79
C SER A 270 -33.72 11.52 -3.89
N LEU A 271 -32.92 10.92 -3.04
CA LEU A 271 -31.45 11.02 -3.07
C LEU A 271 -30.90 9.94 -4.01
N ARG A 272 -30.20 10.37 -5.08
CA ARG A 272 -29.65 9.46 -6.09
C ARG A 272 -28.16 9.69 -6.29
N THR A 273 -27.39 8.60 -6.31
CA THR A 273 -25.96 8.62 -6.63
C THR A 273 -25.75 8.50 -8.13
N LEU A 274 -25.01 9.41 -8.72
CA LEU A 274 -24.62 9.37 -10.13
C LEU A 274 -23.51 8.34 -10.34
N ASP A 275 -23.74 7.35 -11.20
CA ASP A 275 -22.74 6.36 -11.56
C ASP A 275 -21.93 6.86 -12.76
N LEU A 276 -20.71 7.32 -12.48
CA LEU A 276 -19.78 7.82 -13.50
C LEU A 276 -19.24 6.70 -14.38
N GLY A 277 -19.10 5.49 -13.82
CA GLY A 277 -18.65 4.32 -14.56
C GLY A 277 -19.65 3.95 -15.67
N LEU A 278 -20.94 3.89 -15.35
CA LEU A 278 -22.01 3.62 -16.32
C LEU A 278 -22.17 4.75 -17.35
N LEU A 279 -21.92 5.99 -16.95
CA LEU A 279 -21.94 7.11 -17.91
C LEU A 279 -20.79 7.03 -18.91
N GLN A 280 -19.64 6.56 -18.49
CA GLN A 280 -18.43 6.46 -19.32
C GLN A 280 -18.36 5.13 -20.08
N ALA A 281 -18.94 4.06 -19.54
CA ALA A 281 -18.94 2.74 -20.16
C ALA A 281 -19.57 2.77 -21.55
N GLY A 282 -18.80 2.39 -22.57
CA GLY A 282 -19.26 2.38 -23.97
C GLY A 282 -19.45 3.76 -24.61
N ALA A 283 -19.10 4.88 -23.96
CA ALA A 283 -19.10 6.21 -24.56
C ALA A 283 -17.84 6.41 -25.45
N GLY A 284 -17.71 5.59 -26.50
CA GLY A 284 -16.55 5.64 -27.42
C GLY A 284 -16.59 6.79 -28.42
N VAL A 285 -17.70 7.50 -28.54
CA VAL A 285 -17.86 8.62 -29.45
C VAL A 285 -17.89 9.93 -28.67
N LYS A 286 -17.08 10.89 -29.11
CA LYS A 286 -17.04 12.24 -28.52
C LYS A 286 -18.46 12.83 -28.52
N GLY A 287 -18.94 13.22 -27.35
CA GLY A 287 -20.29 13.77 -27.13
C GLY A 287 -21.32 12.79 -26.55
N GLU A 288 -21.08 11.48 -26.54
CA GLU A 288 -22.03 10.53 -26.01
C GLU A 288 -22.13 10.59 -24.48
N PHE A 289 -21.01 10.71 -23.80
CA PHE A 289 -20.96 10.96 -22.34
C PHE A 289 -21.71 12.25 -21.98
N GLU A 290 -21.48 13.31 -22.73
CA GLU A 290 -22.15 14.61 -22.54
C GLU A 290 -23.64 14.50 -22.77
N GLN A 291 -24.06 13.76 -23.81
CA GLN A 291 -25.49 13.54 -24.09
C GLN A 291 -26.16 12.73 -22.97
N ARG A 292 -25.50 11.70 -22.46
CA ARG A 292 -26.00 10.90 -21.33
C ARG A 292 -26.12 11.74 -20.06
N LEU A 293 -25.10 12.52 -19.73
CA LEU A 293 -25.12 13.45 -18.60
C LEU A 293 -26.22 14.48 -18.75
N LYS A 294 -26.40 15.05 -19.96
CA LYS A 294 -27.49 15.97 -20.26
C LYS A 294 -28.84 15.31 -20.06
N ASN A 295 -29.02 14.10 -20.55
CA ASN A 295 -30.26 13.35 -20.36
C ASN A 295 -30.58 13.12 -18.87
N VAL A 296 -29.56 12.85 -18.04
CA VAL A 296 -29.73 12.74 -16.59
C VAL A 296 -30.15 14.09 -15.98
N ILE A 297 -29.48 15.20 -16.36
CA ILE A 297 -29.83 16.54 -15.88
C ILE A 297 -31.27 16.90 -16.26
N ASP A 298 -31.66 16.69 -17.51
CA ASP A 298 -32.99 16.96 -18.01
C ASP A 298 -34.06 16.08 -17.29
N ALA A 299 -33.73 14.82 -17.01
CA ALA A 299 -34.58 13.91 -16.24
C ALA A 299 -34.75 14.33 -14.78
N VAL A 300 -33.70 14.80 -14.12
CA VAL A 300 -33.73 15.36 -12.75
C VAL A 300 -34.66 16.58 -12.70
N GLN A 301 -34.55 17.47 -13.70
CA GLN A 301 -35.38 18.69 -13.78
C GLN A 301 -36.86 18.40 -14.01
N GLN A 302 -37.18 17.36 -14.77
CA GLN A 302 -38.55 16.99 -15.13
C GLN A 302 -39.18 15.95 -14.19
N SER A 303 -38.39 15.47 -13.20
CA SER A 303 -38.89 14.49 -12.23
C SER A 303 -40.05 15.06 -11.40
N PRO A 304 -41.16 14.29 -11.22
CA PRO A 304 -42.28 14.68 -10.40
C PRO A 304 -41.93 14.81 -8.91
N THR A 305 -40.88 14.07 -8.46
CA THR A 305 -40.32 14.16 -7.12
C THR A 305 -39.02 14.95 -7.16
N PRO A 306 -38.76 15.84 -6.20
CA PRO A 306 -37.48 16.53 -6.14
C PRO A 306 -36.32 15.55 -6.01
N VAL A 307 -35.35 15.63 -6.92
CA VAL A 307 -34.17 14.75 -6.90
C VAL A 307 -32.96 15.51 -6.38
N LEU A 308 -32.28 14.91 -5.45
CA LEU A 308 -30.96 15.35 -4.96
C LEU A 308 -29.88 14.41 -5.52
N LEU A 309 -28.99 14.94 -6.34
CA LEU A 309 -27.99 14.14 -7.03
C LEU A 309 -26.69 14.13 -6.21
N PHE A 310 -26.20 12.96 -5.86
CA PHE A 310 -24.87 12.80 -5.28
C PHE A 310 -23.86 12.46 -6.37
N ILE A 311 -22.76 13.19 -6.39
CA ILE A 311 -21.64 13.02 -7.33
C ILE A 311 -20.40 12.71 -6.52
N ASP A 312 -20.01 11.44 -6.49
CA ASP A 312 -18.74 11.04 -5.90
C ASP A 312 -17.61 11.37 -6.87
N GLU A 313 -16.42 11.62 -6.35
CA GLU A 313 -15.25 12.05 -7.13
C GLU A 313 -15.58 13.16 -8.15
N ALA A 314 -16.31 14.18 -7.71
CA ALA A 314 -16.85 15.24 -8.57
C ALA A 314 -15.76 15.98 -9.38
N HIS A 315 -14.50 15.90 -8.96
CA HIS A 315 -13.35 16.41 -9.69
C HIS A 315 -13.17 15.74 -11.06
N THR A 316 -13.59 14.49 -11.23
CA THR A 316 -13.49 13.76 -12.50
C THR A 316 -14.37 14.38 -13.58
N ILE A 317 -15.52 14.93 -13.21
CA ILE A 317 -16.41 15.64 -14.14
C ILE A 317 -15.94 17.07 -14.39
N ILE A 318 -15.39 17.72 -13.34
CA ILE A 318 -15.08 19.15 -13.38
C ILE A 318 -13.64 19.38 -13.86
N GLY A 319 -12.71 18.47 -13.54
CA GLY A 319 -11.28 18.59 -13.82
C GLY A 319 -10.79 17.99 -15.12
N ALA A 320 -11.60 17.27 -15.83
CA ALA A 320 -11.25 16.56 -17.06
C ALA A 320 -10.93 17.52 -18.26
N GLY A 321 -10.91 18.83 -18.03
CA GLY A 321 -10.62 19.85 -19.06
C GLY A 321 -9.21 19.78 -19.70
N ASN A 322 -8.29 18.97 -19.16
CA ASN A 322 -6.96 18.75 -19.75
C ASN A 322 -6.83 17.42 -20.52
N GLN A 323 -7.86 16.57 -20.49
CA GLN A 323 -7.94 15.38 -21.34
C GLN A 323 -9.09 15.58 -22.34
N ALA A 324 -8.90 15.14 -23.57
CA ALA A 324 -9.87 15.35 -24.65
C ALA A 324 -11.24 14.73 -24.28
N GLY A 325 -12.22 15.58 -23.94
CA GLY A 325 -13.58 15.19 -23.57
C GLY A 325 -14.13 15.81 -22.29
N GLY A 326 -13.31 16.25 -21.35
CA GLY A 326 -13.78 16.66 -20.03
C GLY A 326 -14.16 18.13 -19.87
N ALA A 327 -13.72 19.01 -20.76
CA ALA A 327 -14.10 20.44 -20.71
C ALA A 327 -15.61 20.66 -20.92
N ASP A 328 -16.27 19.75 -21.60
CA ASP A 328 -17.67 19.91 -22.00
C ASP A 328 -18.63 19.47 -20.88
N ALA A 329 -18.28 18.49 -20.04
CA ALA A 329 -19.14 18.07 -18.92
C ALA A 329 -19.29 19.14 -17.83
N ALA A 330 -18.19 19.83 -17.48
CA ALA A 330 -18.22 20.96 -16.56
C ALA A 330 -19.09 22.10 -17.08
N ASN A 331 -19.05 22.34 -18.40
CA ASN A 331 -19.84 23.37 -19.05
C ASN A 331 -21.34 23.05 -19.08
N LEU A 332 -21.75 21.78 -18.99
CA LEU A 332 -23.14 21.36 -18.85
C LEU A 332 -23.65 21.53 -17.43
N LEU A 333 -22.86 21.16 -16.43
CA LEU A 333 -23.22 21.25 -15.01
C LEU A 333 -23.27 22.69 -14.50
N LYS A 334 -22.31 23.53 -14.86
CA LYS A 334 -22.22 24.93 -14.39
C LYS A 334 -23.48 25.76 -14.62
N PRO A 335 -24.12 25.75 -15.81
CA PRO A 335 -25.37 26.48 -16.04
C PRO A 335 -26.53 25.94 -15.22
N ALA A 336 -26.68 24.61 -15.10
CA ALA A 336 -27.76 23.97 -14.32
C ALA A 336 -27.65 24.29 -12.83
N LEU A 337 -26.43 24.21 -12.28
CA LEU A 337 -26.12 24.64 -10.91
C LEU A 337 -26.32 26.17 -10.73
N ALA A 338 -25.96 26.98 -11.75
CA ALA A 338 -26.09 28.43 -11.70
C ALA A 338 -27.55 28.88 -11.63
N ARG A 339 -28.42 28.21 -12.36
CA ARG A 339 -29.86 28.52 -12.36
C ARG A 339 -30.62 27.96 -11.16
N GLY A 340 -29.95 27.06 -10.38
CA GLY A 340 -30.59 26.36 -9.26
C GLY A 340 -31.53 25.21 -9.68
N GLU A 341 -31.41 24.80 -10.94
CA GLU A 341 -32.19 23.72 -11.53
C GLU A 341 -31.74 22.34 -11.10
N LEU A 342 -30.50 22.24 -10.61
CA LEU A 342 -29.90 21.00 -10.12
C LEU A 342 -29.44 21.21 -8.68
N ARG A 343 -29.94 20.34 -7.77
CA ARG A 343 -29.44 20.25 -6.42
C ARG A 343 -28.48 19.07 -6.33
N THR A 344 -27.27 19.33 -5.85
CA THR A 344 -26.22 18.31 -5.80
C THR A 344 -25.50 18.28 -4.47
N ILE A 345 -25.07 17.09 -4.08
CA ILE A 345 -24.01 16.86 -3.09
C ILE A 345 -22.80 16.39 -3.88
N ALA A 346 -21.67 17.01 -3.69
CA ALA A 346 -20.41 16.60 -4.30
C ALA A 346 -19.47 16.02 -3.24
N ALA A 347 -18.62 15.06 -3.63
CA ALA A 347 -17.53 14.58 -2.79
C ALA A 347 -16.22 14.65 -3.55
N THR A 348 -15.14 15.02 -2.85
CA THR A 348 -13.80 15.17 -3.43
C THR A 348 -12.72 15.12 -2.34
N THR A 349 -11.46 15.04 -2.72
CA THR A 349 -10.35 15.19 -1.79
C THR A 349 -9.97 16.66 -1.59
N TRP A 350 -9.13 16.93 -0.58
CA TRP A 350 -8.70 18.30 -0.28
C TRP A 350 -7.87 18.92 -1.41
N SER A 351 -6.96 18.15 -1.99
CA SER A 351 -6.10 18.61 -3.09
C SER A 351 -6.92 18.96 -4.34
N GLU A 352 -7.88 18.10 -4.69
CA GLU A 352 -8.76 18.29 -5.85
C GLU A 352 -9.75 19.42 -5.63
N TYR A 353 -10.27 19.60 -4.40
CA TYR A 353 -11.10 20.75 -4.07
C TYR A 353 -10.38 22.07 -4.36
N LYS A 354 -9.13 22.20 -3.88
CA LYS A 354 -8.30 23.40 -4.14
C LYS A 354 -7.96 23.58 -5.60
N GLN A 355 -7.73 22.50 -6.32
CA GLN A 355 -7.33 22.56 -7.72
C GLN A 355 -8.48 22.93 -8.65
N TYR A 356 -9.68 22.36 -8.42
CA TYR A 356 -10.79 22.43 -9.38
C TYR A 356 -11.98 23.26 -8.92
N PHE A 357 -12.29 23.32 -7.63
CA PHE A 357 -13.45 24.04 -7.09
C PHE A 357 -13.10 25.44 -6.58
N GLU A 358 -12.07 25.58 -5.78
CA GLU A 358 -11.68 26.84 -5.18
C GLU A 358 -11.21 27.87 -6.23
N ARG A 359 -10.59 27.41 -7.30
CA ARG A 359 -10.14 28.26 -8.40
C ARG A 359 -11.25 28.72 -9.33
N ASP A 360 -12.39 28.06 -9.34
CA ASP A 360 -13.52 28.39 -10.19
C ASP A 360 -14.55 29.20 -9.43
N ALA A 361 -14.55 30.53 -9.64
CA ALA A 361 -15.45 31.46 -8.97
C ALA A 361 -16.96 31.17 -9.18
N ALA A 362 -17.33 30.43 -10.26
CA ALA A 362 -18.70 30.06 -10.49
C ALA A 362 -19.12 28.88 -9.59
N LEU A 363 -18.24 27.91 -9.38
CA LEU A 363 -18.47 26.76 -8.51
C LEU A 363 -18.35 27.15 -7.04
N GLU A 364 -17.35 27.94 -6.67
CA GLU A 364 -17.15 28.42 -5.29
C GLU A 364 -18.39 29.14 -4.74
N ARG A 365 -19.09 29.91 -5.59
CA ARG A 365 -20.33 30.60 -5.19
C ARG A 365 -21.55 29.69 -5.05
N ARG A 366 -21.48 28.44 -5.50
CA ARG A 366 -22.60 27.50 -5.54
C ARG A 366 -22.45 26.38 -4.53
N PHE A 367 -21.21 25.97 -4.24
CA PHE A 367 -20.90 24.93 -3.28
C PHE A 367 -20.53 25.53 -1.92
N GLN A 368 -20.93 24.82 -0.87
CA GLN A 368 -20.50 25.09 0.50
C GLN A 368 -19.73 23.87 1.00
N MET A 369 -18.50 24.09 1.42
CA MET A 369 -17.65 23.03 1.92
C MET A 369 -18.15 22.49 3.28
N VAL A 370 -18.19 21.17 3.37
CA VAL A 370 -18.29 20.38 4.60
C VAL A 370 -17.01 19.58 4.72
N LYS A 371 -16.21 19.89 5.73
CA LYS A 371 -14.97 19.18 5.98
C LYS A 371 -15.27 17.85 6.65
N VAL A 372 -14.71 16.76 6.11
CA VAL A 372 -14.86 15.40 6.64
C VAL A 372 -13.47 14.93 7.07
N ASP A 373 -13.20 15.05 8.35
CA ASP A 373 -11.93 14.63 8.93
C ASP A 373 -11.95 13.13 9.30
N GLU A 374 -10.77 12.56 9.48
CA GLU A 374 -10.62 11.22 10.05
C GLU A 374 -11.22 11.23 11.47
N PRO A 375 -12.10 10.26 11.82
CA PRO A 375 -12.69 10.20 13.15
C PRO A 375 -11.63 9.89 14.22
N ASP A 376 -11.90 10.33 15.47
CA ASP A 376 -11.14 9.88 16.63
C ASP A 376 -11.38 8.40 16.93
N ASP A 377 -10.62 7.82 17.86
CA ASP A 377 -10.69 6.39 18.17
C ASP A 377 -12.04 5.96 18.71
N ASP A 378 -12.65 6.79 19.58
CA ASP A 378 -13.94 6.49 20.17
C ASP A 378 -15.07 6.51 19.14
N THR A 379 -15.07 7.51 18.26
CA THR A 379 -16.01 7.62 17.16
C THR A 379 -15.81 6.49 16.13
N ALA A 380 -14.56 6.15 15.80
CA ALA A 380 -14.27 5.02 14.92
C ALA A 380 -14.74 3.69 15.52
N CYS A 381 -14.50 3.45 16.81
CA CYS A 381 -15.03 2.28 17.51
C CYS A 381 -16.57 2.23 17.48
N LEU A 382 -17.24 3.38 17.65
CA LEU A 382 -18.69 3.46 17.56
C LEU A 382 -19.19 3.08 16.16
N MET A 383 -18.52 3.57 15.11
CA MET A 383 -18.83 3.23 13.71
C MET A 383 -18.69 1.73 13.46
N LEU A 384 -17.57 1.13 13.88
CA LEU A 384 -17.32 -0.29 13.69
C LEU A 384 -18.29 -1.18 14.48
N ARG A 385 -18.66 -0.76 15.71
CA ARG A 385 -19.70 -1.46 16.50
C ARG A 385 -21.04 -1.50 15.78
N GLY A 386 -21.38 -0.43 15.08
CA GLY A 386 -22.60 -0.38 14.27
C GLY A 386 -22.60 -1.35 13.09
N LEU A 387 -21.42 -1.64 12.54
CA LEU A 387 -21.24 -2.56 11.42
C LEU A 387 -20.97 -4.01 11.85
N LYS A 388 -20.53 -4.20 13.09
CA LYS A 388 -20.08 -5.49 13.66
C LYS A 388 -21.04 -6.64 13.39
N SER A 389 -22.36 -6.43 13.63
CA SER A 389 -23.37 -7.48 13.49
C SER A 389 -23.47 -8.00 12.08
N ARG A 390 -23.40 -7.12 11.07
CA ARG A 390 -23.48 -7.51 9.66
C ARG A 390 -22.27 -8.31 9.20
N TYR A 391 -21.05 -7.91 9.62
CA TYR A 391 -19.85 -8.67 9.31
C TYR A 391 -19.85 -10.03 10.03
N ALA A 392 -20.30 -10.05 11.30
CA ALA A 392 -20.46 -11.29 12.06
C ALA A 392 -21.45 -12.26 11.37
N GLU A 393 -22.59 -11.78 10.89
CA GLU A 393 -23.57 -12.57 10.14
C GLU A 393 -23.03 -13.02 8.78
N HIS A 394 -22.33 -12.13 8.05
CA HIS A 394 -21.79 -12.45 6.72
C HIS A 394 -20.77 -13.58 6.76
N HIS A 395 -19.84 -13.52 7.72
CA HIS A 395 -18.78 -14.53 7.87
C HIS A 395 -19.16 -15.66 8.83
N ASN A 396 -20.34 -15.62 9.45
CA ASN A 396 -20.79 -16.56 10.47
C ASN A 396 -19.79 -16.75 11.64
N VAL A 397 -19.18 -15.64 12.08
CA VAL A 397 -18.20 -15.63 13.16
C VAL A 397 -18.59 -14.61 14.24
N HIS A 398 -18.17 -14.84 15.47
CA HIS A 398 -18.34 -13.85 16.52
C HIS A 398 -17.15 -12.89 16.57
N ILE A 399 -17.45 -11.58 16.61
CA ILE A 399 -16.44 -10.52 16.71
C ILE A 399 -16.49 -9.95 18.13
N THR A 400 -15.36 -9.94 18.82
CA THR A 400 -15.29 -9.39 20.19
C THR A 400 -15.22 -7.85 20.16
N ASP A 401 -15.59 -7.16 21.26
CA ASP A 401 -15.43 -5.71 21.34
C ASP A 401 -13.96 -5.30 21.40
N ASP A 402 -13.15 -6.15 22.03
CA ASP A 402 -11.70 -5.94 22.08
C ASP A 402 -11.05 -6.01 20.67
N ALA A 403 -11.57 -6.88 19.80
CA ALA A 403 -11.15 -6.91 18.39
C ALA A 403 -11.48 -5.60 17.67
N VAL A 404 -12.66 -5.02 17.90
CA VAL A 404 -13.05 -3.73 17.33
C VAL A 404 -12.10 -2.63 17.79
N ARG A 405 -11.81 -2.56 19.09
CA ARG A 405 -10.85 -1.58 19.63
C ARG A 405 -9.44 -1.80 19.09
N ALA A 406 -9.01 -3.06 19.01
CA ALA A 406 -7.72 -3.40 18.45
C ALA A 406 -7.64 -3.04 16.95
N ALA A 407 -8.71 -3.28 16.17
CA ALA A 407 -8.76 -2.92 14.77
C ALA A 407 -8.58 -1.41 14.55
N VAL A 408 -9.21 -0.57 15.38
CA VAL A 408 -9.04 0.89 15.33
C VAL A 408 -7.63 1.28 15.75
N ALA A 409 -7.18 0.86 16.93
CA ALA A 409 -5.89 1.27 17.49
C ALA A 409 -4.70 0.82 16.63
N LEU A 410 -4.68 -0.47 16.22
CA LEU A 410 -3.60 -1.03 15.44
C LEU A 410 -3.61 -0.51 14.00
N SER A 411 -4.79 -0.35 13.36
CA SER A 411 -4.85 0.23 12.02
C SER A 411 -4.40 1.69 12.00
N ARG A 412 -4.75 2.49 13.02
CA ARG A 412 -4.27 3.86 13.15
C ARG A 412 -2.75 3.92 13.25
N ARG A 413 -2.17 3.02 14.03
CA ARG A 413 -0.73 3.01 14.32
C ARG A 413 0.11 2.46 13.17
N TYR A 414 -0.34 1.38 12.54
CA TYR A 414 0.47 0.61 11.59
C TYR A 414 0.02 0.71 10.13
N LEU A 415 -1.25 1.05 9.85
CA LEU A 415 -1.76 1.24 8.48
C LEU A 415 -1.85 2.73 8.13
N THR A 416 -0.75 3.28 7.65
CA THR A 416 -0.55 4.73 7.52
C THR A 416 -0.94 5.31 6.16
N GLY A 417 -1.26 4.49 5.18
CA GLY A 417 -1.64 4.95 3.83
C GLY A 417 -3.14 5.19 3.62
N ARG A 418 -3.97 4.83 4.59
CA ARG A 418 -5.44 4.89 4.55
C ARG A 418 -5.99 5.60 5.78
N GLN A 419 -7.25 6.01 5.73
CA GLN A 419 -7.91 6.72 6.82
C GLN A 419 -8.93 5.82 7.54
N LEU A 420 -9.20 6.13 8.81
CA LEU A 420 -10.34 5.56 9.53
C LEU A 420 -11.66 6.15 8.98
N PRO A 421 -12.76 5.40 8.96
CA PRO A 421 -12.91 4.03 9.47
C PRO A 421 -12.50 2.93 8.48
N ASP A 422 -12.30 3.24 7.21
CA ASP A 422 -12.12 2.29 6.10
C ASP A 422 -11.03 1.24 6.40
N LYS A 423 -9.82 1.68 6.81
CA LYS A 423 -8.73 0.76 7.13
C LYS A 423 -9.03 -0.20 8.28
N ALA A 424 -9.83 0.21 9.24
CA ALA A 424 -10.21 -0.65 10.37
C ALA A 424 -11.35 -1.60 9.99
N ILE A 425 -12.23 -1.19 9.08
CA ILE A 425 -13.28 -2.04 8.50
C ILE A 425 -12.64 -3.16 7.68
N ASP A 426 -11.74 -2.82 6.74
CA ASP A 426 -11.01 -3.80 5.92
C ASP A 426 -10.24 -4.81 6.79
N LEU A 427 -9.63 -4.31 7.88
CA LEU A 427 -8.89 -5.14 8.80
C LEU A 427 -9.80 -6.14 9.53
N LEU A 428 -10.96 -5.66 9.99
CA LEU A 428 -11.93 -6.48 10.69
C LEU A 428 -12.59 -7.50 9.76
N ASP A 429 -12.90 -7.10 8.54
CA ASP A 429 -13.44 -7.98 7.49
C ASP A 429 -12.45 -9.10 7.13
N THR A 430 -11.18 -8.73 6.90
CA THR A 430 -10.12 -9.71 6.63
C THR A 430 -9.89 -10.66 7.81
N ALA A 431 -9.90 -10.14 9.04
CA ALA A 431 -9.76 -10.98 10.23
C ALA A 431 -10.95 -11.94 10.37
N SER A 432 -12.16 -11.48 10.08
CA SER A 432 -13.38 -12.30 10.11
C SER A 432 -13.34 -13.40 9.05
N ALA A 433 -12.92 -13.06 7.82
CA ALA A 433 -12.74 -14.02 6.74
C ALA A 433 -11.69 -15.10 7.10
N ARG A 434 -10.57 -14.72 7.72
CA ARG A 434 -9.53 -15.67 8.17
C ARG A 434 -10.02 -16.61 9.26
N VAL A 435 -10.77 -16.10 10.21
CA VAL A 435 -11.38 -16.95 11.26
C VAL A 435 -12.36 -17.94 10.63
N CYS A 436 -13.24 -17.50 9.75
CA CYS A 436 -14.14 -18.38 9.01
C CYS A 436 -13.37 -19.47 8.26
N MET A 437 -12.33 -19.09 7.50
CA MET A 437 -11.49 -20.04 6.75
C MET A 437 -10.75 -21.00 7.68
N SER A 438 -10.29 -20.56 8.85
CA SER A 438 -9.56 -21.41 9.79
C SER A 438 -10.42 -22.52 10.39
N LEU A 439 -11.73 -22.33 10.46
CA LEU A 439 -12.69 -23.33 10.91
C LEU A 439 -12.94 -24.40 9.83
N ASP A 440 -12.83 -24.04 8.55
CA ASP A 440 -13.13 -24.93 7.44
C ASP A 440 -11.88 -25.62 6.85
N THR A 441 -10.67 -25.14 7.15
CA THR A 441 -9.43 -25.61 6.55
C THR A 441 -8.42 -26.11 7.58
N VAL A 442 -7.51 -26.99 7.14
CA VAL A 442 -6.39 -27.45 7.97
C VAL A 442 -5.45 -26.25 8.24
N PRO A 443 -5.01 -26.05 9.49
CA PRO A 443 -4.10 -24.95 9.84
C PRO A 443 -2.82 -24.92 9.00
N GLU A 444 -2.39 -23.71 8.64
CA GLU A 444 -1.21 -23.46 7.82
C GLU A 444 0.06 -24.08 8.44
N GLN A 445 0.16 -24.06 9.77
CA GLN A 445 1.28 -24.66 10.49
C GLN A 445 1.42 -26.16 10.20
N LEU A 446 0.32 -26.90 10.15
CA LEU A 446 0.32 -28.33 9.82
C LEU A 446 0.69 -28.57 8.35
N THR A 447 0.13 -27.76 7.45
CA THR A 447 0.45 -27.87 6.02
C THR A 447 1.92 -27.53 5.73
N HIS A 448 2.49 -26.56 6.46
CA HIS A 448 3.91 -26.21 6.34
C HIS A 448 4.82 -27.34 6.82
N ILE A 449 4.56 -27.95 8.00
CA ILE A 449 5.35 -29.08 8.51
C ILE A 449 5.26 -30.28 7.53
N ARG A 450 4.07 -30.58 7.02
CA ARG A 450 3.88 -31.65 6.02
C ARG A 450 4.69 -31.39 4.74
N ALA A 451 4.69 -30.11 4.26
CA ALA A 451 5.47 -29.72 3.09
C ALA A 451 6.98 -29.84 3.34
N GLN A 452 7.45 -29.49 4.54
CA GLN A 452 8.87 -29.68 4.92
C GLN A 452 9.26 -31.16 4.95
N ILE A 453 8.45 -32.03 5.54
CA ILE A 453 8.67 -33.47 5.54
C ILE A 453 8.75 -33.99 4.11
N THR A 454 7.79 -33.64 3.25
CA THR A 454 7.77 -34.05 1.84
C THR A 454 9.03 -33.56 1.10
N SER A 455 9.49 -32.35 1.38
CA SER A 455 10.72 -31.80 0.78
C SER A 455 11.96 -32.60 1.19
N LEU A 456 12.06 -32.96 2.48
CA LEU A 456 13.16 -33.77 3.00
C LEU A 456 13.10 -35.20 2.45
N GLU A 457 11.91 -35.80 2.31
CA GLU A 457 11.73 -37.12 1.69
C GLU A 457 12.21 -37.11 0.22
N MET A 458 11.87 -36.07 -0.55
CA MET A 458 12.34 -35.93 -1.92
C MET A 458 13.87 -35.77 -2.00
N GLU A 459 14.47 -34.96 -1.12
CA GLU A 459 15.92 -34.81 -1.03
C GLU A 459 16.59 -36.12 -0.67
N LYS A 460 16.06 -36.86 0.32
CA LYS A 460 16.52 -38.17 0.74
C LYS A 460 16.50 -39.18 -0.42
N GLN A 461 15.40 -39.24 -1.16
CA GLN A 461 15.24 -40.11 -2.29
C GLN A 461 16.25 -39.79 -3.42
N ALA A 462 16.45 -38.50 -3.73
CA ALA A 462 17.43 -38.09 -4.72
C ALA A 462 18.87 -38.50 -4.34
N LEU A 463 19.24 -38.33 -3.06
CA LEU A 463 20.56 -38.80 -2.55
C LEU A 463 20.71 -40.30 -2.61
N LEU A 464 19.66 -41.06 -2.31
CA LEU A 464 19.69 -42.51 -2.40
C LEU A 464 19.80 -43.00 -3.84
N GLU A 465 19.17 -42.36 -4.81
CA GLU A 465 19.30 -42.61 -6.23
C GLU A 465 20.74 -42.32 -6.72
N ASP A 466 21.34 -41.21 -6.28
CA ASP A 466 22.74 -40.89 -6.57
C ASP A 466 23.72 -41.98 -6.05
N ILE A 467 23.48 -42.45 -4.83
CA ILE A 467 24.26 -43.59 -4.27
C ILE A 467 24.09 -44.83 -5.12
N ALA A 468 22.88 -45.16 -5.54
CA ALA A 468 22.59 -46.36 -6.35
C ALA A 468 23.28 -46.34 -7.72
N VAL A 469 23.54 -45.16 -8.27
CA VAL A 469 24.25 -44.99 -9.57
C VAL A 469 25.79 -44.96 -9.38
N GLY A 470 26.27 -45.01 -8.13
CA GLY A 470 27.70 -45.04 -7.78
C GLY A 470 28.36 -43.69 -7.58
N ASN A 471 27.58 -42.65 -7.40
CA ASN A 471 28.07 -41.35 -6.97
C ASN A 471 28.34 -41.39 -5.45
N HIS A 472 29.39 -40.69 -5.00
CA HIS A 472 29.58 -40.47 -3.57
C HIS A 472 28.54 -39.45 -3.07
N ALA A 473 27.50 -39.95 -2.41
CA ALA A 473 26.61 -39.06 -1.67
C ALA A 473 27.15 -38.82 -0.26
N ASP A 474 26.88 -37.66 0.22
CA ASP A 474 27.24 -37.17 1.58
C ASP A 474 26.48 -37.96 2.66
N GLY A 475 27.11 -38.96 3.26
CA GLY A 475 26.49 -39.80 4.29
C GLY A 475 26.10 -39.00 5.53
N GLU A 476 26.80 -37.87 5.84
CA GLU A 476 26.45 -36.98 6.94
C GLU A 476 25.15 -36.21 6.63
N ARG A 477 24.98 -35.75 5.39
CA ARG A 477 23.74 -35.08 4.97
C ARG A 477 22.54 -36.01 5.09
N LEU A 478 22.69 -37.28 4.71
CA LEU A 478 21.62 -38.27 4.80
C LEU A 478 21.22 -38.53 6.26
N ALA A 479 22.20 -38.63 7.17
CA ALA A 479 21.94 -38.78 8.60
C ALA A 479 21.27 -37.53 9.20
N MET A 480 21.65 -36.33 8.75
CA MET A 480 21.01 -35.09 9.19
C MET A 480 19.54 -35.00 8.72
N ILE A 481 19.28 -35.42 7.48
CA ILE A 481 17.91 -35.45 6.94
C ILE A 481 17.05 -36.41 7.75
N GLU A 482 17.57 -37.62 8.08
CA GLU A 482 16.82 -38.60 8.89
C GLU A 482 16.51 -38.08 10.29
N LEU A 483 17.45 -37.39 10.91
CA LEU A 483 17.24 -36.79 12.24
C LEU A 483 16.17 -35.66 12.19
N GLU A 484 16.25 -34.82 11.17
CA GLU A 484 15.29 -33.71 11.01
C GLU A 484 13.91 -34.22 10.61
N GLU A 485 13.82 -35.25 9.77
CA GLU A 485 12.59 -35.95 9.41
C GLU A 485 11.88 -36.50 10.64
N VAL A 486 12.61 -37.25 11.50
CA VAL A 486 12.07 -37.79 12.75
C VAL A 486 11.58 -36.67 13.68
N ARG A 487 12.33 -35.59 13.79
CA ARG A 487 11.94 -34.42 14.60
C ARG A 487 10.63 -33.80 14.11
N LEU A 488 10.53 -33.56 12.80
CA LEU A 488 9.34 -32.97 12.19
C LEU A 488 8.10 -33.89 12.28
N ILE A 489 8.31 -35.21 12.18
CA ILE A 489 7.22 -36.19 12.35
C ILE A 489 6.66 -36.14 13.79
N VAL A 490 7.54 -36.05 14.80
CA VAL A 490 7.10 -35.92 16.20
C VAL A 490 6.35 -34.60 16.41
N GLU A 491 6.89 -33.50 15.86
CA GLU A 491 6.24 -32.20 15.94
C GLU A 491 4.88 -32.20 15.22
N LEU A 492 4.77 -32.88 14.09
CA LEU A 492 3.51 -33.03 13.36
C LEU A 492 2.47 -33.79 14.20
N ASP A 493 2.83 -34.91 14.81
CA ASP A 493 1.93 -35.74 15.64
C ASP A 493 1.43 -34.96 16.86
N GLU A 494 2.31 -34.21 17.55
CA GLU A 494 1.94 -33.33 18.64
C GLU A 494 0.93 -32.24 18.18
N ARG A 495 1.19 -31.61 17.04
CA ARG A 495 0.32 -30.57 16.51
C ARG A 495 -1.01 -31.12 15.97
N GLU A 496 -1.00 -32.29 15.35
CA GLU A 496 -2.23 -32.94 14.90
C GLU A 496 -3.12 -33.34 16.10
N THR A 497 -2.50 -33.84 17.19
CA THR A 497 -3.22 -34.13 18.42
C THR A 497 -3.83 -32.87 19.03
N GLN A 498 -3.07 -31.79 19.10
CA GLN A 498 -3.56 -30.49 19.57
C GLN A 498 -4.72 -29.98 18.68
N TYR A 499 -4.57 -30.05 17.34
CA TYR A 499 -5.62 -29.66 16.40
C TYR A 499 -6.91 -30.45 16.59
N GLY A 500 -6.82 -31.76 16.76
CA GLY A 500 -8.00 -32.59 17.01
C GLY A 500 -8.74 -32.23 18.32
N GLN A 501 -8.00 -31.91 19.38
CA GLN A 501 -8.57 -31.43 20.63
C GLN A 501 -9.20 -30.05 20.49
N GLU A 502 -8.52 -29.09 19.83
CA GLU A 502 -9.05 -27.76 19.58
C GLU A 502 -10.32 -27.82 18.73
N LEU A 503 -10.34 -28.66 17.67
CA LEU A 503 -11.49 -28.81 16.78
C LEU A 503 -12.70 -29.33 17.52
N SER A 504 -12.55 -30.41 18.31
CA SER A 504 -13.66 -30.98 19.05
C SER A 504 -14.26 -30.04 20.11
N LEU A 505 -13.39 -29.23 20.76
CA LEU A 505 -13.85 -28.21 21.70
C LEU A 505 -14.52 -27.03 20.99
N THR A 506 -14.03 -26.67 19.84
CA THR A 506 -14.60 -25.58 18.99
C THR A 506 -16.00 -25.94 18.50
N GLU A 507 -16.19 -27.15 17.99
CA GLU A 507 -17.51 -27.66 17.56
C GLU A 507 -18.51 -27.60 18.72
N ARG A 508 -18.13 -28.14 19.89
CA ARG A 508 -18.98 -28.09 21.08
C ARG A 508 -19.26 -26.67 21.56
N LEU A 509 -18.31 -25.79 21.49
CA LEU A 509 -18.46 -24.39 21.86
C LEU A 509 -19.45 -23.67 20.91
N LEU A 510 -19.37 -23.92 19.60
CA LEU A 510 -20.31 -23.38 18.65
C LEU A 510 -21.73 -23.92 18.85
N GLU A 511 -21.88 -25.21 19.12
CA GLU A 511 -23.16 -25.82 19.48
C GLU A 511 -23.75 -25.21 20.77
N SER A 512 -22.92 -25.04 21.80
CA SER A 512 -23.36 -24.46 23.08
C SER A 512 -23.79 -22.98 22.97
N ARG A 513 -23.26 -22.23 21.97
CA ARG A 513 -23.69 -20.86 21.68
C ARG A 513 -25.03 -20.78 20.98
N GLN A 514 -25.39 -21.81 20.21
CA GLN A 514 -26.69 -21.89 19.52
C GLN A 514 -27.82 -22.32 20.43
N ASP A 515 -27.52 -23.11 21.45
CA ASP A 515 -28.53 -23.64 22.39
C ASP A 515 -28.48 -22.90 23.74
N ILE A 516 -29.57 -22.17 24.04
CA ILE A 516 -29.72 -21.39 25.27
C ILE A 516 -29.62 -22.28 26.53
N SER A 517 -29.95 -23.56 26.43
CA SER A 517 -29.89 -24.51 27.56
C SER A 517 -28.46 -24.87 27.97
N LEU A 518 -27.47 -24.68 27.04
CA LEU A 518 -26.05 -25.04 27.23
C LEU A 518 -25.15 -23.86 27.59
N GLN A 519 -25.69 -22.67 27.75
CA GLN A 519 -24.91 -21.44 28.00
C GLN A 519 -24.04 -21.50 29.25
N GLY A 520 -24.40 -22.34 30.24
CA GLY A 520 -23.58 -22.58 31.43
C GLY A 520 -22.25 -23.28 31.17
N GLU A 521 -22.16 -24.09 30.12
CA GLU A 521 -20.95 -24.83 29.75
C GLU A 521 -20.00 -24.00 28.88
N THR A 522 -20.50 -22.92 28.25
CA THR A 522 -19.75 -22.09 27.31
C THR A 522 -18.47 -21.54 27.93
N TYR A 523 -18.54 -21.06 29.17
CA TYR A 523 -17.39 -20.52 29.89
C TYR A 523 -16.32 -21.58 30.18
N GLU A 524 -16.74 -22.77 30.62
CA GLU A 524 -15.81 -23.87 30.88
C GLU A 524 -15.12 -24.36 29.61
N LEU A 525 -15.87 -24.48 28.51
CA LEU A 525 -15.31 -24.85 27.19
C LEU A 525 -14.31 -23.83 26.69
N GLN A 526 -14.59 -22.53 26.84
CA GLN A 526 -13.64 -21.46 26.49
C GLN A 526 -12.37 -21.53 27.35
N GLN A 527 -12.48 -21.79 28.64
CA GLN A 527 -11.31 -21.93 29.49
C GLN A 527 -10.46 -23.15 29.10
N ARG A 528 -11.06 -24.29 28.85
CA ARG A 528 -10.36 -25.50 28.39
C ARG A 528 -9.68 -25.28 27.05
N LEU A 529 -10.35 -24.57 26.12
CA LEU A 529 -9.76 -24.24 24.83
C LEU A 529 -8.52 -23.35 25.00
N ARG A 530 -8.59 -22.33 25.86
CA ARG A 530 -7.45 -21.47 26.18
C ARG A 530 -6.29 -22.22 26.81
N ASP A 531 -6.58 -23.17 27.69
CA ASP A 531 -5.57 -23.99 28.37
C ASP A 531 -4.79 -24.87 27.37
N ILE A 532 -5.47 -25.40 26.33
CA ILE A 532 -4.84 -26.19 25.29
C ILE A 532 -4.05 -25.29 24.33
N GLN A 533 -4.61 -24.16 23.98
CA GLN A 533 -4.01 -23.21 23.00
C GLN A 533 -2.76 -22.51 23.54
N GLN A 534 -2.72 -22.23 24.84
CA GLN A 534 -1.63 -21.52 25.52
C GLN A 534 -1.09 -20.33 24.72
N SER A 535 0.17 -20.47 24.22
CA SER A 535 0.83 -19.42 23.41
C SER A 535 0.65 -19.61 21.90
N SER A 536 0.18 -20.76 21.43
CA SER A 536 0.17 -21.15 20.02
C SER A 536 -1.14 -21.80 19.57
N PRO A 537 -2.25 -21.04 19.46
CA PRO A 537 -3.52 -21.55 18.96
C PRO A 537 -3.41 -21.96 17.49
N LEU A 538 -4.02 -23.10 17.17
CA LEU A 538 -4.15 -23.61 15.81
C LEU A 538 -5.47 -23.18 15.16
N LEU A 539 -6.54 -23.04 15.97
CA LEU A 539 -7.85 -22.59 15.53
C LEU A 539 -8.25 -21.29 16.25
N SER A 540 -8.94 -20.41 15.53
CA SER A 540 -9.57 -19.23 16.10
C SER A 540 -11.07 -19.35 15.97
N VAL A 541 -11.80 -19.33 17.10
CA VAL A 541 -13.27 -19.42 17.13
C VAL A 541 -13.91 -18.05 16.97
N ASP A 542 -13.27 -17.05 17.56
CA ASP A 542 -13.74 -15.66 17.57
C ASP A 542 -12.72 -14.76 16.91
N VAL A 543 -13.22 -13.66 16.34
CA VAL A 543 -12.35 -12.55 15.96
C VAL A 543 -11.96 -11.79 17.22
N ASP A 544 -10.71 -11.92 17.63
CA ASP A 544 -10.13 -11.33 18.82
C ASP A 544 -8.95 -10.38 18.49
N VAL A 545 -8.32 -9.81 19.50
CA VAL A 545 -7.15 -8.93 19.34
C VAL A 545 -6.02 -9.60 18.58
N ARG A 546 -5.80 -10.89 18.82
CA ARG A 546 -4.72 -11.66 18.22
C ARG A 546 -4.94 -11.89 16.73
N THR A 547 -6.17 -12.23 16.32
CA THR A 547 -6.52 -12.43 14.91
C THR A 547 -6.36 -11.14 14.12
N VAL A 548 -6.79 -10.01 14.70
CA VAL A 548 -6.59 -8.67 14.12
C VAL A 548 -5.10 -8.33 14.03
N ALA A 549 -4.32 -8.59 15.06
CA ALA A 549 -2.89 -8.34 15.08
C ALA A 549 -2.13 -9.21 14.06
N ASN A 550 -2.55 -10.49 13.87
CA ASN A 550 -1.98 -11.36 12.83
C ASN A 550 -2.14 -10.77 11.42
N VAL A 551 -3.33 -10.24 11.10
CA VAL A 551 -3.56 -9.60 9.79
C VAL A 551 -2.61 -8.41 9.60
N ILE A 552 -2.45 -7.59 10.62
CA ILE A 552 -1.51 -6.45 10.56
C ILE A 552 -0.06 -6.91 10.43
N ALA A 553 0.34 -7.95 11.17
CA ALA A 553 1.68 -8.52 11.07
C ALA A 553 2.01 -8.92 9.62
N ASP A 554 1.07 -9.60 8.95
CA ASP A 554 1.24 -10.01 7.55
C ASP A 554 1.29 -8.81 6.58
N TRP A 555 0.42 -7.82 6.77
CA TRP A 555 0.36 -6.65 5.88
C TRP A 555 1.55 -5.72 6.03
N THR A 556 2.09 -5.59 7.24
CA THR A 556 3.14 -4.61 7.57
C THR A 556 4.52 -5.22 7.73
N GLY A 557 4.59 -6.54 8.00
CA GLY A 557 5.82 -7.25 8.36
C GLY A 557 6.29 -6.96 9.80
N VAL A 558 5.45 -6.31 10.63
CA VAL A 558 5.75 -6.11 12.05
C VAL A 558 5.52 -7.41 12.81
N PRO A 559 6.48 -7.89 13.61
CA PRO A 559 6.30 -9.16 14.33
C PRO A 559 5.10 -9.13 15.26
N LEU A 560 4.31 -10.21 15.27
CA LEU A 560 3.13 -10.37 16.13
C LEU A 560 3.45 -10.13 17.61
N SER A 561 4.62 -10.59 18.06
CA SER A 561 5.08 -10.37 19.44
C SER A 561 5.19 -8.89 19.81
N SER A 562 5.55 -8.03 18.88
CA SER A 562 5.59 -6.57 19.10
C SER A 562 4.21 -5.93 19.09
N LEU A 563 3.23 -6.51 18.37
CA LEU A 563 1.86 -6.02 18.31
C LEU A 563 1.04 -6.39 19.54
N MET A 564 1.37 -7.52 20.19
CA MET A 564 0.63 -8.07 21.32
C MET A 564 1.19 -7.65 22.69
N LYS A 565 2.33 -6.97 22.72
CA LYS A 565 2.93 -6.51 23.97
C LYS A 565 2.11 -5.38 24.59
N ASP A 566 2.04 -5.39 25.89
CA ASP A 566 1.44 -4.29 26.65
C ASP A 566 2.34 -3.05 26.56
N GLU A 567 1.85 -2.02 25.90
CA GLU A 567 2.55 -0.76 25.68
C GLU A 567 3.06 -0.12 26.98
N GLN A 568 2.33 -0.29 28.06
CA GLN A 568 2.71 0.27 29.37
C GLN A 568 3.91 -0.47 29.96
N THR A 569 3.92 -1.80 29.85
CA THR A 569 5.03 -2.63 30.33
C THR A 569 6.29 -2.42 29.50
N GLU A 570 6.15 -2.29 28.18
CA GLU A 570 7.28 -1.99 27.30
C GLU A 570 7.91 -0.62 27.59
N LEU A 571 7.09 0.39 27.80
CA LEU A 571 7.56 1.72 28.15
C LEU A 571 8.32 1.74 29.48
N LEU A 572 7.85 0.98 30.49
CA LEU A 572 8.57 0.88 31.75
C LEU A 572 9.95 0.21 31.60
N ASN A 573 10.07 -0.74 30.67
CA ASN A 573 11.31 -1.47 30.39
C ASN A 573 12.16 -0.83 29.29
N LEU A 574 11.75 0.33 28.76
CA LEU A 574 12.34 0.98 27.59
C LEU A 574 13.85 1.22 27.75
N GLU A 575 14.29 1.71 28.92
CA GLU A 575 15.72 1.92 29.23
C GLU A 575 16.52 0.62 29.06
N GLY A 576 15.99 -0.48 29.60
CA GLY A 576 16.64 -1.80 29.51
C GLY A 576 16.71 -2.34 28.09
N GLU A 577 15.65 -2.17 27.32
CA GLU A 577 15.61 -2.63 25.92
C GLU A 577 16.58 -1.85 25.02
N ILE A 578 16.61 -0.52 25.14
CA ILE A 578 17.55 0.32 24.39
C ILE A 578 18.97 0.04 24.86
N GLY A 579 19.18 -0.17 26.19
CA GLY A 579 20.48 -0.46 26.79
C GLY A 579 21.13 -1.75 26.28
N LYS A 580 20.35 -2.72 25.77
CA LYS A 580 20.90 -3.92 25.10
C LYS A 580 21.67 -3.58 23.83
N ARG A 581 21.33 -2.49 23.14
CA ARG A 581 21.98 -2.03 21.89
C ARG A 581 22.94 -0.87 22.12
N VAL A 582 22.60 0.04 23.04
CA VAL A 582 23.35 1.27 23.33
C VAL A 582 24.04 1.14 24.68
N VAL A 583 25.27 0.70 24.65
CA VAL A 583 26.07 0.41 25.85
C VAL A 583 26.77 1.67 26.38
N GLY A 584 26.85 1.81 27.70
CA GLY A 584 27.64 2.87 28.37
C GLY A 584 26.96 4.24 28.44
N GLN A 585 25.65 4.36 28.14
CA GLN A 585 24.93 5.63 28.10
C GLN A 585 23.69 5.62 29.03
N SER A 586 23.73 4.92 30.15
CA SER A 586 22.56 4.72 31.02
C SER A 586 21.88 6.02 31.46
N ALA A 587 22.65 7.06 31.82
CA ALA A 587 22.10 8.36 32.21
C ALA A 587 21.32 9.03 31.07
N ALA A 588 21.84 8.98 29.84
CA ALA A 588 21.19 9.51 28.64
C ALA A 588 19.89 8.75 28.31
N LEU A 589 19.92 7.42 28.39
CA LEU A 589 18.79 6.57 28.12
C LEU A 589 17.68 6.74 29.16
N ASN A 590 18.07 6.88 30.43
CA ASN A 590 17.12 7.17 31.52
C ASN A 590 16.42 8.52 31.31
N ALA A 591 17.16 9.58 30.95
CA ALA A 591 16.58 10.89 30.66
C ALA A 591 15.56 10.86 29.49
N ILE A 592 15.85 10.06 28.45
CA ILE A 592 14.90 9.85 27.33
C ILE A 592 13.67 9.10 27.80
N ALA A 593 13.85 7.99 28.53
CA ALA A 593 12.75 7.17 29.03
C ALA A 593 11.79 7.96 29.94
N GLN A 594 12.34 8.70 30.91
CA GLN A 594 11.54 9.55 31.82
C GLN A 594 10.68 10.57 31.07
N ARG A 595 11.22 11.20 30.03
CA ARG A 595 10.45 12.17 29.22
C ARG A 595 9.33 11.50 28.45
N LEU A 596 9.59 10.33 27.90
CA LEU A 596 8.57 9.55 27.16
C LEU A 596 7.49 9.01 28.11
N TRP A 597 7.83 8.62 29.34
CA TRP A 597 6.83 8.27 30.36
C TRP A 597 5.93 9.45 30.68
N ALA A 598 6.50 10.63 30.89
CA ALA A 598 5.72 11.84 31.18
C ALA A 598 4.80 12.25 30.01
N ALA A 599 5.22 12.02 28.76
CA ALA A 599 4.39 12.27 27.58
C ALA A 599 3.21 11.29 27.50
N LYS A 600 3.46 10.00 27.72
CA LYS A 600 2.42 8.94 27.65
C LYS A 600 1.40 9.01 28.79
N THR A 601 1.80 9.50 29.97
CA THR A 601 0.89 9.68 31.10
C THR A 601 0.08 10.99 31.01
N GLY A 602 0.23 11.76 29.93
CA GLY A 602 -0.49 13.04 29.74
C GLY A 602 -0.03 14.15 30.67
N LEU A 603 1.12 14.02 31.35
CA LEU A 603 1.66 15.03 32.28
C LEU A 603 2.42 16.15 31.57
N THR A 604 2.59 16.04 30.27
CA THR A 604 3.22 17.06 29.40
C THR A 604 2.18 17.76 28.53
N ALA A 605 2.55 18.91 27.94
CA ALA A 605 1.67 19.64 27.04
C ALA A 605 1.26 18.76 25.84
N GLU A 606 -0.04 18.66 25.58
CA GLU A 606 -0.63 17.80 24.54
C GLU A 606 -0.35 18.26 23.09
N ASN A 607 0.19 19.46 22.92
CA ASN A 607 0.30 20.11 21.62
C ASN A 607 1.62 19.84 20.86
N GLY A 608 2.56 19.10 21.42
CA GLY A 608 3.88 18.83 20.80
C GLY A 608 4.13 17.36 20.52
N PRO A 609 5.27 17.01 19.89
CA PRO A 609 5.75 15.65 19.75
C PRO A 609 5.91 14.94 21.11
N GLN A 610 5.88 13.61 21.14
CA GLN A 610 6.03 12.83 22.38
C GLN A 610 7.35 13.14 23.11
N GLY A 611 8.40 13.45 22.36
CA GLY A 611 9.68 13.90 22.88
C GLY A 611 10.51 14.58 21.81
N VAL A 612 11.20 15.65 22.21
CA VAL A 612 12.16 16.32 21.35
C VAL A 612 13.49 16.37 22.12
N PHE A 613 14.50 15.70 21.58
CA PHE A 613 15.79 15.53 22.23
C PHE A 613 16.94 16.01 21.35
N LEU A 614 17.88 16.71 21.94
CA LEU A 614 19.16 17.02 21.31
C LEU A 614 20.25 16.15 21.96
N LEU A 615 20.76 15.20 21.20
CA LEU A 615 21.82 14.28 21.62
C LEU A 615 23.18 14.93 21.32
N VAL A 616 23.88 15.32 22.35
CA VAL A 616 25.17 16.01 22.23
C VAL A 616 26.28 15.14 22.78
N GLY A 617 27.40 15.06 22.07
CA GLY A 617 28.59 14.31 22.50
C GLY A 617 29.49 13.91 21.36
N PRO A 618 30.65 13.26 21.66
CA PRO A 618 31.63 12.84 20.68
C PRO A 618 31.05 11.93 19.59
N SER A 619 31.79 11.75 18.50
CA SER A 619 31.39 10.83 17.45
C SER A 619 31.51 9.37 17.91
N GLY A 620 30.64 8.48 17.39
CA GLY A 620 30.71 7.05 17.65
C GLY A 620 30.28 6.59 19.05
N VAL A 621 29.58 7.42 19.84
CA VAL A 621 29.12 7.07 21.21
C VAL A 621 27.71 6.47 21.26
N GLY A 622 27.08 6.22 20.10
CA GLY A 622 25.78 5.55 20.04
C GLY A 622 24.56 6.47 19.79
N LYS A 623 24.73 7.74 19.44
CA LYS A 623 23.61 8.68 19.18
C LYS A 623 22.64 8.17 18.12
N THR A 624 23.15 7.76 16.96
CA THR A 624 22.33 7.22 15.86
C THR A 624 21.76 5.85 16.20
N GLU A 625 22.52 4.99 16.90
CA GLU A 625 22.05 3.69 17.36
C GLU A 625 20.87 3.81 18.34
N THR A 626 20.85 4.87 19.16
CA THR A 626 19.69 5.17 20.03
C THR A 626 18.42 5.42 19.22
N ALA A 627 18.53 6.11 18.08
CA ALA A 627 17.37 6.33 17.21
C ALA A 627 16.83 5.03 16.62
N LEU A 628 17.72 4.14 16.17
CA LEU A 628 17.37 2.81 15.68
C LEU A 628 16.71 1.95 16.78
N ALA A 629 17.33 1.93 17.96
CA ALA A 629 16.83 1.16 19.09
C ALA A 629 15.47 1.69 19.59
N LEU A 630 15.25 3.01 19.58
CA LEU A 630 13.97 3.63 19.91
C LEU A 630 12.89 3.31 18.88
N ALA A 631 13.20 3.35 17.58
CA ALA A 631 12.26 3.01 16.53
C ALA A 631 11.83 1.53 16.64
N ASP A 632 12.76 0.65 16.95
CA ASP A 632 12.47 -0.77 17.15
C ASP A 632 11.61 -1.00 18.40
N ALA A 633 11.97 -0.40 19.52
CA ALA A 633 11.27 -0.59 20.79
C ALA A 633 9.88 0.06 20.83
N LEU A 634 9.71 1.28 20.28
CA LEU A 634 8.45 2.02 20.37
C LEU A 634 7.47 1.68 19.25
N TYR A 635 7.98 1.41 18.05
CA TYR A 635 7.16 1.31 16.83
C TYR A 635 7.36 0.00 16.07
N GLY A 636 8.02 -1.00 16.68
CA GLY A 636 8.09 -2.37 16.20
C GLY A 636 8.96 -2.59 14.97
N GLY A 637 9.95 -1.74 14.73
CA GLY A 637 10.94 -1.96 13.68
C GLY A 637 11.72 -0.74 13.25
N GLU A 638 12.92 -0.96 12.78
CA GLU A 638 13.82 0.09 12.25
C GLU A 638 13.24 0.83 11.04
N LYS A 639 12.27 0.23 10.33
CA LYS A 639 11.53 0.88 9.24
C LYS A 639 10.73 2.10 9.68
N SER A 640 10.43 2.21 10.98
CA SER A 640 9.73 3.37 11.56
C SER A 640 10.67 4.55 11.86
N LEU A 641 11.95 4.43 11.53
CA LEU A 641 12.91 5.52 11.58
C LEU A 641 12.89 6.35 10.30
N ILE A 642 12.71 7.65 10.44
CA ILE A 642 12.83 8.65 9.37
C ILE A 642 14.14 9.40 9.61
N THR A 643 15.13 9.19 8.77
CA THR A 643 16.45 9.83 8.92
C THR A 643 16.62 10.98 7.93
N LEU A 644 16.98 12.14 8.42
CA LEU A 644 17.33 13.32 7.63
C LEU A 644 18.74 13.80 8.03
N ASN A 645 19.64 13.79 7.07
CA ASN A 645 20.97 14.38 7.27
C ASN A 645 20.92 15.87 6.98
N LEU A 646 20.94 16.68 8.02
CA LEU A 646 20.81 18.14 7.90
C LEU A 646 22.06 18.81 7.31
N SER A 647 23.15 18.09 7.11
CA SER A 647 24.31 18.59 6.35
C SER A 647 23.99 18.84 4.88
N GLU A 648 22.93 18.24 4.32
CA GLU A 648 22.46 18.47 2.95
C GLU A 648 21.60 19.75 2.83
N TYR A 649 21.19 20.34 3.95
CA TYR A 649 20.26 21.47 4.02
C TYR A 649 20.96 22.74 4.57
N GLN A 650 22.08 23.10 3.97
CA GLN A 650 22.88 24.26 4.37
C GLN A 650 22.42 25.58 3.74
N GLU A 651 21.55 25.53 2.74
CA GLU A 651 21.10 26.68 1.99
C GLU A 651 19.60 26.99 2.21
N PRO A 652 19.16 28.27 2.18
CA PRO A 652 17.79 28.66 2.48
C PRO A 652 16.75 28.02 1.57
N HIS A 653 17.07 27.78 0.30
CA HIS A 653 16.12 27.22 -0.65
C HIS A 653 15.82 25.74 -0.44
N THR A 654 16.64 25.02 0.31
CA THR A 654 16.44 23.60 0.63
C THR A 654 15.27 23.35 1.58
N VAL A 655 14.77 24.39 2.28
CA VAL A 655 13.57 24.33 3.13
C VAL A 655 12.36 23.82 2.35
N SER A 656 12.24 24.20 1.06
CA SER A 656 11.14 23.74 0.20
C SER A 656 11.20 22.24 -0.10
N GLN A 657 12.36 21.62 -0.07
CA GLN A 657 12.50 20.16 -0.23
C GLN A 657 11.96 19.41 0.98
N LEU A 658 12.06 19.97 2.19
CA LEU A 658 11.56 19.35 3.41
C LEU A 658 10.04 19.40 3.52
N LYS A 659 9.44 20.55 3.23
CA LYS A 659 8.00 20.78 3.40
C LYS A 659 7.18 20.71 2.12
N GLY A 660 7.83 20.65 0.94
CA GLY A 660 7.18 20.75 -0.36
C GLY A 660 7.19 22.17 -0.92
N SER A 661 7.16 22.30 -2.24
CA SER A 661 7.17 23.59 -2.95
C SER A 661 5.78 24.22 -2.94
N PRO A 662 5.66 25.54 -2.66
CA PRO A 662 4.39 26.24 -2.74
C PRO A 662 3.90 26.38 -4.20
N PRO A 663 2.61 26.72 -4.41
CA PRO A 663 2.04 26.91 -5.74
C PRO A 663 2.84 27.90 -6.58
N GLY A 664 3.14 27.52 -7.83
CA GLY A 664 3.89 28.35 -8.78
C GLY A 664 5.40 28.10 -8.84
N TYR A 665 5.93 27.28 -7.97
CA TYR A 665 7.35 26.86 -8.01
C TYR A 665 7.55 25.48 -8.62
N VAL A 666 8.75 25.23 -9.16
CA VAL A 666 9.14 23.93 -9.70
C VAL A 666 9.08 22.87 -8.59
N GLY A 667 8.41 21.75 -8.85
CA GLY A 667 8.18 20.71 -7.83
C GLY A 667 6.88 20.88 -7.03
N TYR A 668 6.00 21.81 -7.39
CA TYR A 668 4.65 21.87 -6.82
C TYR A 668 3.87 20.56 -7.10
N GLY A 669 3.21 20.03 -6.07
CA GLY A 669 2.51 18.73 -6.15
C GLY A 669 3.40 17.52 -5.83
N LEU A 670 4.71 17.71 -5.76
CA LEU A 670 5.61 16.74 -5.14
C LEU A 670 5.68 17.09 -3.64
N GLY A 671 5.19 16.22 -2.77
CA GLY A 671 5.25 16.43 -1.32
C GLY A 671 6.69 16.64 -0.83
N GLY A 672 6.86 17.30 0.32
CA GLY A 672 8.19 17.45 0.93
C GLY A 672 8.71 16.14 1.51
N ILE A 673 10.02 15.95 1.49
CA ILE A 673 10.67 14.70 1.95
C ILE A 673 10.26 14.38 3.40
N LEU A 674 10.30 15.36 4.30
CA LEU A 674 9.91 15.18 5.69
C LEU A 674 8.39 15.05 5.85
N THR A 675 7.63 15.95 5.24
CA THR A 675 6.18 15.99 5.39
C THR A 675 5.51 14.74 4.85
N GLU A 676 5.96 14.24 3.69
CA GLU A 676 5.45 12.99 3.12
C GLU A 676 5.88 11.75 3.93
N ALA A 677 7.11 11.74 4.44
CA ALA A 677 7.58 10.63 5.27
C ALA A 677 6.75 10.51 6.56
N VAL A 678 6.50 11.64 7.26
CA VAL A 678 5.69 11.66 8.49
C VAL A 678 4.21 11.43 8.18
N ARG A 679 3.67 11.97 7.09
CA ARG A 679 2.30 11.69 6.65
C ARG A 679 2.07 10.19 6.44
N LYS A 680 3.04 9.52 5.82
CA LYS A 680 3.00 8.07 5.61
C LYS A 680 3.25 7.26 6.87
N ARG A 681 3.97 7.80 7.85
CA ARG A 681 4.33 7.13 9.11
C ARG A 681 4.18 8.10 10.28
N PRO A 682 2.95 8.38 10.73
CA PRO A 682 2.71 9.32 11.82
C PRO A 682 3.26 8.82 13.17
N TYR A 683 3.39 7.51 13.34
CA TYR A 683 4.07 6.88 14.48
C TYR A 683 5.49 6.50 14.06
N SER A 684 6.44 7.39 14.30
CA SER A 684 7.82 7.23 13.86
C SER A 684 8.81 7.95 14.77
N VAL A 685 10.05 7.52 14.70
CA VAL A 685 11.19 8.27 15.23
C VAL A 685 11.77 9.09 14.08
N VAL A 686 11.87 10.41 14.27
CA VAL A 686 12.48 11.32 13.29
C VAL A 686 13.87 11.67 13.78
N LEU A 687 14.88 11.22 13.07
CA LEU A 687 16.28 11.51 13.34
C LEU A 687 16.76 12.65 12.43
N LEU A 688 17.13 13.77 13.03
CA LEU A 688 17.76 14.91 12.40
C LEU A 688 19.25 14.88 12.72
N ASP A 689 20.03 14.38 11.78
CA ASP A 689 21.48 14.18 12.00
C ASP A 689 22.25 15.46 11.65
N GLU A 690 23.26 15.77 12.42
CA GLU A 690 24.17 16.92 12.26
C GLU A 690 23.47 18.28 12.21
N VAL A 691 22.59 18.55 13.18
CA VAL A 691 21.75 19.79 13.21
C VAL A 691 22.57 21.09 13.25
N GLU A 692 23.80 21.02 13.70
CA GLU A 692 24.73 22.16 13.69
C GLU A 692 25.12 22.62 12.29
N LYS A 693 24.99 21.78 11.28
CA LYS A 693 25.31 22.13 9.89
C LYS A 693 24.15 22.75 9.13
N ALA A 694 22.93 22.63 9.65
CA ALA A 694 21.73 23.12 9.00
C ALA A 694 21.69 24.65 8.89
N HIS A 695 21.05 25.16 7.85
CA HIS A 695 20.71 26.57 7.74
C HIS A 695 19.72 26.98 8.83
N ARG A 696 19.79 28.25 9.30
CA ARG A 696 18.89 28.75 10.35
C ARG A 696 17.40 28.66 10.01
N ASP A 697 17.06 28.85 8.75
CA ASP A 697 15.68 28.75 8.29
C ASP A 697 15.11 27.34 8.38
N VAL A 698 15.96 26.32 8.20
CA VAL A 698 15.60 24.92 8.44
C VAL A 698 15.23 24.69 9.90
N MET A 699 16.05 25.21 10.81
CA MET A 699 15.77 25.11 12.24
C MET A 699 14.53 25.92 12.66
N ASN A 700 14.24 27.05 12.03
CA ASN A 700 13.03 27.81 12.25
C ASN A 700 11.75 27.07 11.82
N LEU A 701 11.84 26.20 10.80
CA LEU A 701 10.74 25.33 10.39
C LEU A 701 10.34 24.37 11.51
N PHE A 702 11.34 23.78 12.17
CA PHE A 702 11.09 22.85 13.29
C PHE A 702 10.52 23.51 14.54
N TYR A 703 10.66 24.83 14.70
CA TYR A 703 10.03 25.55 15.81
C TYR A 703 8.52 25.30 15.89
N GLN A 704 7.82 25.33 14.75
CA GLN A 704 6.38 25.06 14.69
C GLN A 704 6.05 23.62 15.09
N VAL A 705 6.88 22.67 14.67
CA VAL A 705 6.71 21.24 15.00
C VAL A 705 6.87 21.03 16.51
N PHE A 706 7.92 21.61 17.11
CA PHE A 706 8.21 21.43 18.53
C PHE A 706 7.18 22.10 19.44
N ASP A 707 6.59 23.21 18.98
CA ASP A 707 5.64 24.02 19.78
C ASP A 707 4.19 23.55 19.61
N ARG A 708 3.79 23.24 18.37
CA ARG A 708 2.41 22.98 18.00
C ARG A 708 2.14 21.56 17.54
N GLY A 709 3.18 20.75 17.34
CA GLY A 709 3.05 19.35 16.90
C GLY A 709 2.62 19.17 15.45
N PHE A 710 2.64 20.23 14.63
CA PHE A 710 2.32 20.11 13.21
C PHE A 710 3.19 20.99 12.32
N MET A 711 3.29 20.61 11.06
CA MET A 711 3.93 21.39 9.99
C MET A 711 2.99 21.51 8.81
N ARG A 712 2.92 22.69 8.18
CA ARG A 712 2.18 22.86 6.93
C ARG A 712 3.06 22.50 5.75
N ASP A 713 2.58 21.61 4.91
CA ASP A 713 3.26 21.26 3.65
C ASP A 713 3.17 22.38 2.60
N GLY A 714 3.74 22.15 1.40
CA GLY A 714 3.68 23.10 0.28
C GLY A 714 2.27 23.36 -0.25
N GLU A 715 1.33 22.46 0.00
CA GLU A 715 -0.08 22.58 -0.38
C GLU A 715 -0.94 23.18 0.73
N GLY A 716 -0.36 23.46 1.90
CA GLY A 716 -1.02 24.02 3.07
C GLY A 716 -1.78 23.03 3.93
N ARG A 717 -1.57 21.70 3.73
CA ARG A 717 -2.08 20.65 4.60
C ARG A 717 -1.28 20.64 5.90
N GLU A 718 -1.96 20.42 7.03
CA GLU A 718 -1.32 20.23 8.31
C GLU A 718 -0.90 18.78 8.48
N ILE A 719 0.40 18.55 8.61
CA ILE A 719 1.00 17.24 8.86
C ILE A 719 1.26 17.12 10.36
N ASP A 720 0.67 16.12 10.98
CA ASP A 720 0.72 15.89 12.43
C ASP A 720 2.01 15.17 12.86
N PHE A 721 2.74 15.75 13.81
CA PHE A 721 3.96 15.23 14.42
C PHE A 721 3.77 14.81 15.89
N ARG A 722 2.56 14.91 16.46
CA ARG A 722 2.32 14.65 17.89
C ARG A 722 2.64 13.22 18.30
N ASN A 723 2.53 12.27 17.38
CA ASN A 723 2.86 10.86 17.62
C ASN A 723 4.31 10.51 17.29
N THR A 724 5.14 11.49 16.95
CA THR A 724 6.56 11.26 16.64
C THR A 724 7.45 11.52 17.84
N VAL A 725 8.59 10.84 17.88
CA VAL A 725 9.73 11.16 18.74
C VAL A 725 10.81 11.77 17.87
N ILE A 726 11.25 12.97 18.19
CA ILE A 726 12.24 13.69 17.40
C ILE A 726 13.59 13.65 18.13
N LEU A 727 14.57 13.08 17.45
CA LEU A 727 15.97 13.03 17.91
C LEU A 727 16.82 13.90 17.01
N MET A 728 17.56 14.81 17.58
CA MET A 728 18.54 15.64 16.91
C MET A 728 19.92 15.22 17.37
N THR A 729 20.87 14.98 16.47
CA THR A 729 22.25 14.72 16.86
C THR A 729 23.14 15.93 16.60
N SER A 730 24.08 16.14 17.47
CA SER A 730 25.08 17.19 17.33
C SER A 730 26.42 16.76 17.92
N ASN A 731 27.50 17.24 17.29
CA ASN A 731 28.88 17.12 17.81
C ASN A 731 29.35 18.44 18.47
N LEU A 732 28.44 19.41 18.62
CA LEU A 732 28.77 20.67 19.28
C LEU A 732 29.23 20.43 20.72
N GLY A 733 30.35 21.04 21.10
CA GLY A 733 30.88 20.95 22.45
C GLY A 733 31.55 19.61 22.80
N SER A 734 31.82 18.74 21.80
CA SER A 734 32.51 17.47 22.03
C SER A 734 33.88 17.64 22.67
N ASP A 735 34.71 18.58 22.16
CA ASP A 735 36.04 18.85 22.71
C ASP A 735 35.99 19.41 24.15
N PRO A 736 35.17 20.41 24.47
CA PRO A 736 35.01 20.85 25.86
C PRO A 736 34.48 19.76 26.79
N ILE A 737 33.56 18.87 26.32
CA ILE A 737 33.10 17.75 27.14
C ILE A 737 34.27 16.81 27.45
N MET A 738 35.03 16.43 26.43
CA MET A 738 36.21 15.53 26.62
C MET A 738 37.20 16.14 27.58
N GLN A 739 37.57 17.43 27.39
CA GLN A 739 38.51 18.12 28.27
C GLN A 739 38.04 18.17 29.73
N LEU A 740 36.75 18.50 29.96
CA LEU A 740 36.21 18.54 31.31
C LEU A 740 36.20 17.15 31.97
N LEU A 741 35.92 16.09 31.22
CA LEU A 741 35.89 14.72 31.73
C LEU A 741 37.29 14.16 31.94
N ASP A 742 38.27 14.60 31.18
CA ASP A 742 39.68 14.27 31.39
C ASP A 742 40.22 14.97 32.68
N ASP A 743 39.83 16.24 32.89
CA ASP A 743 40.23 17.00 34.10
C ASP A 743 39.44 16.55 35.35
N ARG A 744 38.18 16.17 35.17
CA ARG A 744 37.23 15.76 36.22
C ARG A 744 36.38 14.59 35.77
N PRO A 745 36.83 13.35 35.94
CA PRO A 745 36.07 12.16 35.54
C PRO A 745 34.71 12.02 36.24
N GLU A 746 34.55 12.59 37.41
CA GLU A 746 33.31 12.60 38.22
C GLU A 746 32.38 13.76 37.93
N ALA A 747 32.62 14.56 36.88
CA ALA A 747 31.74 15.69 36.54
C ALA A 747 30.31 15.20 36.31
N THR A 748 29.38 15.93 36.93
CA THR A 748 27.95 15.61 36.85
C THR A 748 27.36 16.08 35.53
N ASP A 749 26.19 15.55 35.17
CA ASP A 749 25.50 16.00 33.94
C ASP A 749 25.10 17.49 34.04
N VAL A 750 24.91 18.02 35.25
CA VAL A 750 24.64 19.45 35.48
C VAL A 750 25.87 20.30 35.08
N ASP A 751 27.05 19.87 35.47
CA ASP A 751 28.32 20.58 35.12
C ASP A 751 28.52 20.59 33.58
N LEU A 752 28.25 19.46 32.94
CA LEU A 752 28.31 19.35 31.50
C LEU A 752 27.25 20.20 30.78
N GLN A 753 26.02 20.29 31.33
CA GLN A 753 24.98 21.17 30.80
C GLN A 753 25.31 22.63 30.91
N GLU A 754 25.92 23.04 32.05
CA GLU A 754 26.40 24.42 32.22
C GLU A 754 27.50 24.78 31.22
N LEU A 755 28.42 23.86 30.95
CA LEU A 755 29.46 24.01 29.96
C LEU A 755 28.92 24.17 28.55
N LEU A 756 27.92 23.38 28.20
CA LEU A 756 27.29 23.38 26.86
C LEU A 756 26.38 24.56 26.62
N ARG A 757 25.79 25.13 27.67
CA ARG A 757 24.78 26.19 27.57
C ARG A 757 25.20 27.39 26.73
N PRO A 758 26.43 27.98 26.88
CA PRO A 758 26.86 29.09 26.04
C PRO A 758 27.07 28.65 24.57
N ILE A 759 27.60 27.45 24.33
CA ILE A 759 27.84 26.91 23.00
C ILE A 759 26.53 26.71 22.24
N LEU A 760 25.53 26.14 22.91
CA LEU A 760 24.21 25.93 22.32
C LEU A 760 23.47 27.25 22.07
N ARG A 761 23.64 28.27 22.95
CA ARG A 761 23.04 29.60 22.76
C ARG A 761 23.61 30.36 21.55
N ASP A 762 24.87 30.14 21.24
CA ASP A 762 25.51 30.74 20.06
C ASP A 762 24.91 30.15 18.75
N ARG A 763 24.53 28.89 18.77
CA ARG A 763 24.05 28.19 17.58
C ARG A 763 22.53 28.21 17.44
N PHE A 764 21.79 28.03 18.53
CA PHE A 764 20.33 27.90 18.53
C PHE A 764 19.67 29.12 19.21
N GLN A 765 18.55 29.53 18.65
CA GLN A 765 17.74 30.59 19.28
C GLN A 765 17.21 30.12 20.65
N PRO A 766 17.11 31.05 21.65
CA PRO A 766 16.61 30.71 22.98
C PRO A 766 15.23 30.06 22.98
N ALA A 767 14.38 30.43 22.02
CA ALA A 767 13.05 29.88 21.83
C ALA A 767 13.07 28.39 21.46
N LEU A 768 14.04 27.94 20.66
CA LEU A 768 14.25 26.53 20.31
C LEU A 768 14.81 25.75 21.50
N LEU A 769 15.81 26.32 22.20
CA LEU A 769 16.43 25.70 23.37
C LEU A 769 15.45 25.34 24.49
N ALA A 770 14.36 26.11 24.62
CA ALA A 770 13.34 25.87 25.61
C ALA A 770 12.39 24.70 25.24
N ARG A 771 12.45 24.18 24.00
CA ARG A 771 11.48 23.19 23.47
C ARG A 771 12.04 21.80 23.29
N PHE A 772 13.34 21.62 23.41
CA PHE A 772 13.95 20.31 23.38
C PHE A 772 14.76 20.04 24.65
N GLN A 773 14.89 18.79 25.00
CA GLN A 773 15.73 18.35 26.10
C GLN A 773 17.12 17.99 25.57
N THR A 774 18.15 18.63 26.14
CA THR A 774 19.54 18.28 25.83
C THR A 774 19.91 17.03 26.61
N VAL A 775 20.38 16.01 25.91
CA VAL A 775 20.84 14.73 26.44
C VAL A 775 22.32 14.57 26.08
N ILE A 776 23.14 14.40 27.11
CA ILE A 776 24.60 14.36 26.94
C ILE A 776 25.06 12.92 26.83
N TYR A 777 25.80 12.64 25.78
CA TYR A 777 26.47 11.38 25.55
C TYR A 777 27.95 11.49 25.98
N ARG A 778 28.32 10.63 26.89
CA ARG A 778 29.71 10.59 27.40
C ARG A 778 30.63 9.77 26.50
N PRO A 779 31.92 10.02 26.48
CA PRO A 779 32.90 9.14 25.84
C PRO A 779 32.77 7.71 26.37
N LEU A 780 33.00 6.72 25.52
CA LEU A 780 32.87 5.33 25.91
C LEU A 780 34.00 4.90 26.83
N ALA A 781 33.67 4.37 27.99
CA ALA A 781 34.63 3.73 28.89
C ALA A 781 35.11 2.40 28.29
N GLU A 782 36.28 1.93 28.72
CA GLU A 782 36.90 0.67 28.29
C GLU A 782 35.95 -0.53 28.43
N THR A 783 35.22 -0.62 29.55
CA THR A 783 34.24 -1.69 29.79
C THR A 783 33.08 -1.66 28.79
N ALA A 784 32.59 -0.48 28.45
CA ALA A 784 31.56 -0.31 27.44
C ALA A 784 32.08 -0.66 26.04
N MET A 785 33.29 -0.26 25.69
CA MET A 785 33.93 -0.59 24.42
C MET A 785 34.12 -2.10 24.28
N ARG A 786 34.58 -2.78 25.34
CA ARG A 786 34.69 -4.23 25.35
C ARG A 786 33.38 -4.93 25.09
N THR A 787 32.29 -4.47 25.72
CA THR A 787 30.96 -5.01 25.51
C THR A 787 30.52 -4.81 24.04
N ILE A 788 30.77 -3.66 23.45
CA ILE A 788 30.48 -3.38 22.04
C ILE A 788 31.24 -4.31 21.11
N VAL A 789 32.52 -4.52 21.35
CA VAL A 789 33.38 -5.47 20.61
C VAL A 789 32.80 -6.88 20.71
N GLN A 790 32.43 -7.32 21.91
CA GLN A 790 31.77 -8.62 22.12
C GLN A 790 30.48 -8.76 21.30
N MET A 791 29.59 -7.76 21.33
CA MET A 791 28.35 -7.76 20.58
C MET A 791 28.58 -7.86 19.05
N LYS A 792 29.55 -7.10 18.54
CA LYS A 792 29.87 -7.10 17.10
C LYS A 792 30.50 -8.43 16.65
N LEU A 793 31.42 -8.97 17.41
CA LEU A 793 32.01 -10.29 17.12
C LEU A 793 30.95 -11.43 17.25
N ALA A 794 30.06 -11.36 18.23
CA ALA A 794 28.95 -12.30 18.33
C ALA A 794 28.02 -12.26 17.11
N GLN A 795 27.80 -11.09 16.52
CA GLN A 795 27.03 -10.98 15.27
C GLN A 795 27.77 -11.65 14.10
N VAL A 796 29.09 -11.50 14.01
CA VAL A 796 29.91 -12.17 12.98
C VAL A 796 29.85 -13.69 13.18
N SER A 797 30.05 -14.17 14.41
CA SER A 797 29.93 -15.57 14.76
C SER A 797 28.59 -16.19 14.37
N LYS A 798 27.50 -15.49 14.68
CA LYS A 798 26.14 -15.93 14.33
C LYS A 798 25.90 -15.99 12.81
N ARG A 799 26.51 -15.07 12.04
CA ARG A 799 26.45 -15.11 10.57
C ARG A 799 27.23 -16.29 10.01
N LEU A 800 28.42 -16.56 10.54
CA LEU A 800 29.25 -17.71 10.13
C LEU A 800 28.57 -19.04 10.42
N SER A 801 28.02 -19.20 11.62
CA SER A 801 27.26 -20.39 11.99
C SER A 801 26.03 -20.58 11.08
N ARG A 802 25.30 -19.51 10.79
CA ARG A 802 24.07 -19.58 9.97
C ARG A 802 24.33 -19.89 8.49
N HIS A 803 25.40 -19.33 7.91
CA HIS A 803 25.66 -19.45 6.47
C HIS A 803 26.62 -20.59 6.11
N TYR A 804 27.52 -20.94 7.03
CA TYR A 804 28.61 -21.89 6.77
C TYR A 804 28.63 -23.06 7.74
N GLY A 805 27.75 -23.08 8.77
CA GLY A 805 27.75 -24.14 9.79
C GLY A 805 28.97 -24.14 10.71
N VAL A 806 29.85 -23.11 10.63
CA VAL A 806 31.14 -23.06 11.37
C VAL A 806 30.91 -22.55 12.79
N ALA A 807 31.30 -23.34 13.78
CA ALA A 807 31.34 -22.91 15.16
C ALA A 807 32.52 -21.95 15.39
N THR A 808 32.24 -20.76 15.93
CA THR A 808 33.29 -19.74 16.13
C THR A 808 33.65 -19.66 17.59
N HIS A 809 34.94 -19.87 17.93
CA HIS A 809 35.52 -19.65 19.25
C HIS A 809 36.34 -18.37 19.21
N ILE A 810 36.09 -17.47 20.14
CA ILE A 810 36.74 -16.17 20.23
C ILE A 810 37.59 -16.16 21.50
N ASP A 811 38.88 -15.93 21.33
CA ASP A 811 39.82 -15.86 22.48
C ASP A 811 39.71 -14.50 23.20
N GLU A 812 39.93 -14.51 24.49
CA GLU A 812 39.91 -13.30 25.32
C GLU A 812 40.90 -12.23 24.84
N SER A 813 42.03 -12.66 24.35
CA SER A 813 43.09 -11.78 23.79
C SER A 813 42.58 -10.92 22.64
N LEU A 814 41.63 -11.42 21.82
CA LEU A 814 41.02 -10.64 20.73
C LEU A 814 40.16 -9.50 21.26
N TYR A 815 39.39 -9.76 22.32
CA TYR A 815 38.60 -8.71 22.95
C TYR A 815 39.47 -7.61 23.54
N ASP A 816 40.50 -7.96 24.22
CA ASP A 816 41.41 -7.00 24.83
C ASP A 816 42.18 -6.21 23.77
N GLY A 817 42.71 -6.89 22.74
CA GLY A 817 43.43 -6.26 21.64
C GLY A 817 42.59 -5.27 20.85
N LEU A 818 41.36 -5.70 20.46
CA LEU A 818 40.43 -4.81 19.75
C LEU A 818 39.95 -3.65 20.63
N THR A 819 39.68 -3.89 21.92
CA THR A 819 39.28 -2.84 22.84
C THR A 819 40.39 -1.77 22.97
N ALA A 820 41.63 -2.17 23.17
CA ALA A 820 42.76 -1.25 23.23
C ALA A 820 42.95 -0.47 21.91
N ALA A 821 42.83 -1.14 20.77
CA ALA A 821 42.93 -0.49 19.46
C ALA A 821 41.79 0.49 19.16
N CYS A 822 40.62 0.30 19.77
CA CYS A 822 39.43 1.14 19.54
C CYS A 822 39.28 2.29 20.53
N LEU A 823 40.01 2.34 21.62
CA LEU A 823 39.95 3.41 22.64
C LEU A 823 40.60 4.72 22.14
N LEU A 824 40.31 5.13 20.90
CA LEU A 824 40.75 6.43 20.38
C LEU A 824 39.64 7.47 20.62
N PRO A 825 39.97 8.65 21.16
CA PRO A 825 38.98 9.64 21.59
C PRO A 825 38.05 10.15 20.48
N ASP A 826 38.56 10.23 19.24
CA ASP A 826 37.88 10.94 18.15
C ASP A 826 36.84 10.13 17.39
N THR A 827 36.87 8.81 17.45
CA THR A 827 36.07 7.94 16.55
C THR A 827 35.18 6.95 17.28
N GLY A 828 35.38 6.69 18.56
CA GLY A 828 34.54 5.85 19.41
C GLY A 828 34.27 4.45 18.82
N ALA A 829 33.05 3.95 18.98
CA ALA A 829 32.68 2.62 18.50
C ALA A 829 32.73 2.45 16.96
N ARG A 830 32.80 3.51 16.17
CA ARG A 830 33.02 3.42 14.71
C ARG A 830 34.34 2.75 14.34
N ASN A 831 35.34 2.85 15.21
CA ASN A 831 36.62 2.15 15.01
C ASN A 831 36.44 0.63 15.03
N VAL A 832 35.53 0.10 15.83
CA VAL A 832 35.25 -1.35 15.86
C VAL A 832 34.78 -1.82 14.48
N ASP A 833 33.84 -1.13 13.89
CA ASP A 833 33.33 -1.46 12.56
C ASP A 833 34.43 -1.29 11.48
N SER A 834 35.24 -0.25 11.61
CA SER A 834 36.37 -0.02 10.69
C SER A 834 37.42 -1.14 10.78
N LEU A 835 37.81 -1.54 11.98
CA LEU A 835 38.77 -2.63 12.17
C LEU A 835 38.19 -3.98 11.73
N LEU A 836 36.92 -4.26 12.03
CA LEU A 836 36.25 -5.47 11.56
C LEU A 836 36.25 -5.52 10.03
N ASN A 837 35.86 -4.45 9.36
CA ASN A 837 35.75 -4.39 7.90
C ASN A 837 37.09 -4.37 7.17
N GLN A 838 38.13 -3.77 7.77
CA GLN A 838 39.41 -3.60 7.10
C GLN A 838 40.42 -4.71 7.44
N GLN A 839 40.35 -5.30 8.62
CA GLN A 839 41.35 -6.26 9.09
C GLN A 839 40.79 -7.68 9.24
N ILE A 840 39.60 -7.85 9.81
CA ILE A 840 39.04 -9.18 10.12
C ILE A 840 38.27 -9.79 8.96
N LEU A 841 37.27 -9.09 8.46
CA LEU A 841 36.39 -9.64 7.42
C LEU A 841 37.10 -9.95 6.09
N PRO A 842 38.08 -9.17 5.58
CA PRO A 842 38.77 -9.53 4.35
C PRO A 842 39.59 -10.81 4.47
N VAL A 843 40.36 -10.94 5.60
CA VAL A 843 41.17 -12.14 5.83
C VAL A 843 40.28 -13.38 6.03
N LEU A 844 39.24 -13.23 6.81
CA LEU A 844 38.23 -14.27 7.03
C LEU A 844 37.59 -14.71 5.72
N SER A 845 37.14 -13.76 4.90
CA SER A 845 36.48 -14.04 3.59
C SER A 845 37.45 -14.73 2.63
N GLN A 846 38.71 -14.29 2.58
CA GLN A 846 39.73 -14.89 1.73
C GLN A 846 40.00 -16.35 2.11
N GLN A 847 40.14 -16.63 3.41
CA GLN A 847 40.38 -17.98 3.88
C GLN A 847 39.15 -18.89 3.70
N LEU A 848 37.96 -18.40 4.00
CA LEU A 848 36.71 -19.14 3.74
C LEU A 848 36.57 -19.50 2.25
N LEU A 849 36.83 -18.54 1.35
CA LEU A 849 36.79 -18.81 -0.09
C LEU A 849 37.83 -19.83 -0.53
N SER A 850 39.02 -19.80 0.06
CA SER A 850 40.11 -20.79 -0.23
C SER A 850 39.68 -22.21 0.18
N HIS A 851 39.15 -22.36 1.40
CA HIS A 851 38.64 -23.64 1.88
C HIS A 851 37.47 -24.16 1.06
N MET A 852 36.54 -23.27 0.69
CA MET A 852 35.40 -23.62 -0.21
C MET A 852 35.89 -24.07 -1.60
N ALA A 853 36.90 -23.39 -2.15
CA ALA A 853 37.50 -23.78 -3.44
C ALA A 853 38.19 -25.15 -3.37
N GLU A 854 38.76 -25.52 -2.23
CA GLU A 854 39.42 -26.80 -1.96
C GLU A 854 38.44 -27.89 -1.51
N LYS A 855 37.12 -27.56 -1.39
CA LYS A 855 36.04 -28.45 -0.89
C LYS A 855 36.35 -29.07 0.49
N ARG A 856 37.01 -28.30 1.37
CA ARG A 856 37.26 -28.74 2.74
C ARG A 856 36.13 -28.32 3.66
N GLU A 857 35.61 -29.25 4.43
CA GLU A 857 34.58 -28.94 5.44
C GLU A 857 35.22 -28.37 6.69
N LEU A 858 34.79 -27.15 7.04
CA LEU A 858 35.26 -26.43 8.22
C LEU A 858 34.29 -26.71 9.37
N SER A 859 34.82 -27.21 10.51
CA SER A 859 34.01 -27.43 11.71
C SER A 859 34.05 -26.25 12.69
N SER A 860 35.23 -25.70 12.90
CA SER A 860 35.39 -24.58 13.84
C SER A 860 36.43 -23.56 13.40
N LEU A 861 36.25 -22.33 13.89
CA LEU A 861 37.12 -21.18 13.68
C LEU A 861 37.51 -20.61 15.06
N LEU A 862 38.79 -20.52 15.32
CA LEU A 862 39.38 -19.81 16.47
C LEU A 862 39.85 -18.41 16.02
N LEU A 863 39.31 -17.39 16.69
CA LEU A 863 39.69 -15.98 16.50
C LEU A 863 40.51 -15.53 17.68
N GLY A 864 41.75 -15.13 17.45
CA GLY A 864 42.71 -14.66 18.46
C GLY A 864 43.39 -13.35 18.08
N TRP A 865 44.18 -12.79 18.97
CA TRP A 865 44.98 -11.60 18.75
C TRP A 865 46.47 -11.92 18.96
N SER A 866 47.30 -11.50 18.01
CA SER A 866 48.75 -11.58 18.09
C SER A 866 49.38 -10.18 18.08
N GLU A 867 50.31 -9.91 18.99
CA GLU A 867 51.00 -8.60 19.06
C GLU A 867 51.76 -8.25 17.77
N ASP A 868 52.28 -9.23 17.07
CA ASP A 868 53.10 -9.02 15.86
C ASP A 868 52.25 -8.88 14.57
N ASN A 869 51.16 -9.61 14.45
CA ASN A 869 50.37 -9.73 13.21
C ASN A 869 48.91 -9.24 13.32
N GLY A 870 48.50 -8.75 14.48
CA GLY A 870 47.10 -8.36 14.69
C GLY A 870 46.19 -9.58 14.86
N VAL A 871 45.13 -9.68 14.04
CA VAL A 871 44.15 -10.75 14.15
C VAL A 871 44.69 -12.08 13.65
N ALA A 872 44.68 -13.10 14.50
CA ALA A 872 45.00 -14.48 14.19
C ALA A 872 43.76 -15.31 13.92
N LEU A 873 43.76 -16.06 12.84
CA LEU A 873 42.63 -16.94 12.41
C LEU A 873 43.13 -18.36 12.28
N GLU A 874 42.56 -19.29 13.04
CA GLU A 874 42.87 -20.72 12.93
C GLU A 874 41.59 -21.49 12.63
N PHE A 875 41.60 -22.20 11.50
CA PHE A 875 40.50 -23.07 11.08
C PHE A 875 40.80 -24.51 11.45
N SER A 876 39.81 -25.20 12.01
CA SER A 876 39.89 -26.65 12.25
C SER A 876 38.97 -27.38 11.26
N GLU A 877 39.54 -28.42 10.63
CA GLU A 877 38.85 -29.29 9.71
C GLU A 877 38.01 -30.35 10.46
N ALA A 878 36.85 -30.75 9.93
CA ALA A 878 36.08 -31.85 10.46
C ALA A 878 36.87 -33.16 10.25
N GLY A 879 37.48 -33.69 11.30
CA GLY A 879 38.22 -34.95 11.27
C GLY A 879 39.73 -34.90 11.66
N GLY A 880 40.26 -33.72 11.96
CA GLY A 880 41.63 -33.57 12.46
C GLY A 880 41.70 -33.79 13.98
N VAL A 881 42.27 -34.89 14.42
CA VAL A 881 42.70 -35.09 15.82
C VAL A 881 43.75 -34.03 16.13
N ALA A 882 43.49 -33.20 17.12
CA ALA A 882 44.45 -32.24 17.64
C ALA A 882 45.72 -32.98 18.03
N LEU A 883 46.87 -32.70 17.37
CA LEU A 883 48.19 -33.07 17.82
C LEU A 883 48.74 -32.01 18.79
#